data_ce4c960b6b0f3fe6e940b677a0fb5e03
#
_entry.id   ce4c960b6b0f3fe6e940b677a0fb5e03
#
_cell.length_a   1.000
_cell.length_b   1.000
_cell.length_c   1.000
_cell.angle_alpha   90.00
_cell.angle_beta   90.00
_cell.angle_gamma   90.00
#
_symmetry.space_group_name_H-M   'P 1'
#
loop_
_entity.id
_entity.type
_entity.pdbx_description
1 polymer ?
#
loop_
_entity_poly.entity_id
_entity_poly.type
_entity_poly.pdbx_seq_one_letter_code
_entity_poly.pdbx_strand_id
1 'polypeptide(L)'
;MNEKLIIKGAREHNLKNIDLTLPRNKLIVFTGLSGSGKSSLAFDTIYAEGQRRYVESLSSYARLFLGQMEKPDVDYIEGLSPAISIDQKSTSNNPRSTVGTVTEIHDYMRLLYARVGIPHCPKCGRVIERQSIDQVVDRVMALEGRIQIIAPAVRAKKGEHAKLLEQIRKDGYVRVRIDGEVYDINEVPPLDKQKKHTIDVIVDRLIIKPGIEGRLAESMETAFAFGDGLAKVDVIGKEELIFSEKYSCPDCGISIEELTPRMFSFNNPYGACPCCGGLGMLMKIDPDIIVPDKSLSLNQNAINVSGWQSGKNGGSMSNMYFSALAEHYGFSMDTPFIELPKKVQEILLYGTREEKLEVKYQREFGSGTFQTTFEGVITNLERRYRETTSDAAKQDIEAYMSNIPCPECRGKRLKPESLAVTVNGVSIAEMSDMTVTEARRFITSLKLTDTERMIAERIQKEIDARLGFLENVGLDYLTLSRGACTLSGGEAQRIRLATQIGSGLMGVLYILDEPSIGLHQRDNARLLSTLKGMRDMGNTLIVVEHDEETMLDADYIVDIGPGAGEHGGRVIAQGTPEEIMASENSITGQYLSGRRFIPLPESRRRNGDKWLRVKCARVNNLKNIDVDIPLGVFTCVTGVSGSGKSSLVNEVVKKTLLHDLNRAKYIPKDVCDGIEGIEQLDKIIDIDQSPIGRTPRSNPATYTGLFDMIRDVFAMTPDAKVRGYSNGRFSFNVKGGRCEACHGDGMLKIEMHFLPDIYVPCEVCKGKRYNRETLEVKYKGRSISDVLDMTVEEALEFFRPIEKIKRKLQTLYDVGLGYIRLGQPSTQLSGGEAQRVKLATELSRRDTGKTLYVLDEPTTGLHVADVQRLLDILQRLADGGSTVVVIEHNLDVIKCADYIIDMGPEGGAGGGTVIAKGTPEEVAKVKESYTGQYLAPILHRDAERAKRK
;
A
#
# COMPACT_ATOMS: atom_id res chain seq x y z
N MET A 1 -0.71 -26.18 -34.65
CA MET A 1 -0.25 -24.97 -33.97
C MET A 1 1.26 -25.07 -33.84
N ASN A 2 2.01 -23.99 -34.09
CA ASN A 2 3.45 -24.00 -33.88
C ASN A 2 3.78 -24.40 -32.44
N GLU A 3 4.53 -25.47 -32.24
CA GLU A 3 4.96 -25.96 -30.92
C GLU A 3 6.08 -25.10 -30.30
N LYS A 4 6.54 -24.10 -31.02
CA LYS A 4 7.70 -23.30 -30.65
C LYS A 4 7.41 -21.80 -30.79
N LEU A 5 7.99 -21.02 -29.89
CA LEU A 5 8.09 -19.58 -29.96
C LEU A 5 9.49 -19.25 -30.53
N ILE A 6 9.55 -18.60 -31.68
CA ILE A 6 10.82 -18.30 -32.37
C ILE A 6 11.03 -16.78 -32.38
N ILE A 7 12.14 -16.35 -31.81
CA ILE A 7 12.55 -14.94 -31.71
C ILE A 7 13.80 -14.78 -32.57
N LYS A 8 13.82 -13.75 -33.42
CA LYS A 8 14.96 -13.48 -34.30
C LYS A 8 15.34 -12.01 -34.19
N GLY A 9 16.65 -11.78 -34.00
CA GLY A 9 17.25 -10.47 -34.05
C GLY A 9 16.79 -9.52 -32.93
N ALA A 10 16.63 -9.97 -31.68
CA ALA A 10 16.28 -9.10 -30.55
C ALA A 10 17.49 -8.20 -30.18
N ARG A 11 17.27 -6.87 -30.22
CA ARG A 11 18.30 -5.84 -29.98
C ARG A 11 17.88 -4.76 -29.00
N GLU A 12 16.76 -4.96 -28.26
CA GLU A 12 16.26 -3.96 -27.31
C GLU A 12 17.28 -3.73 -26.20
N HIS A 13 17.51 -2.46 -25.86
CA HIS A 13 18.46 -2.02 -24.83
C HIS A 13 19.87 -2.58 -25.00
N ASN A 14 20.28 -3.52 -24.11
CA ASN A 14 21.62 -4.12 -24.15
C ASN A 14 21.68 -5.47 -24.88
N LEU A 15 20.58 -5.94 -25.48
CA LEU A 15 20.54 -7.21 -26.19
C LEU A 15 21.39 -7.17 -27.48
N LYS A 16 22.16 -8.21 -27.74
CA LYS A 16 23.11 -8.30 -28.82
C LYS A 16 22.64 -9.22 -29.93
N ASN A 17 21.56 -8.85 -30.64
CA ASN A 17 21.01 -9.57 -31.77
C ASN A 17 20.69 -11.05 -31.40
N ILE A 18 19.87 -11.24 -30.39
CA ILE A 18 19.53 -12.57 -29.88
C ILE A 18 18.61 -13.31 -30.82
N ASP A 19 19.00 -14.52 -31.21
CA ASP A 19 18.16 -15.55 -31.82
C ASP A 19 17.83 -16.62 -30.79
N LEU A 20 16.54 -16.86 -30.54
CA LEU A 20 16.09 -17.79 -29.49
C LEU A 20 14.88 -18.61 -29.96
N THR A 21 14.87 -19.89 -29.63
CA THR A 21 13.74 -20.78 -29.88
C THR A 21 13.30 -21.43 -28.58
N LEU A 22 12.08 -21.15 -28.15
CA LEU A 22 11.52 -21.60 -26.88
C LEU A 22 10.40 -22.63 -27.11
N PRO A 23 10.29 -23.66 -26.27
CA PRO A 23 9.16 -24.58 -26.29
C PRO A 23 7.88 -23.89 -25.78
N ARG A 24 6.71 -24.20 -26.34
CA ARG A 24 5.41 -23.72 -25.84
C ARG A 24 4.85 -24.68 -24.81
N ASN A 25 3.89 -24.19 -24.03
CA ASN A 25 3.21 -24.95 -22.95
C ASN A 25 4.19 -25.52 -21.92
N LYS A 26 5.19 -24.70 -21.57
CA LYS A 26 6.27 -25.04 -20.65
C LYS A 26 6.48 -23.91 -19.66
N LEU A 27 7.05 -24.27 -18.51
CA LEU A 27 7.59 -23.32 -17.54
C LEU A 27 9.04 -23.02 -17.93
N ILE A 28 9.28 -21.80 -18.40
CA ILE A 28 10.57 -21.33 -18.91
C ILE A 28 11.12 -20.28 -17.95
N VAL A 29 12.34 -20.49 -17.47
CA VAL A 29 12.99 -19.53 -16.58
C VAL A 29 14.08 -18.75 -17.33
N PHE A 30 14.01 -17.42 -17.28
CA PHE A 30 15.08 -16.52 -17.74
C PHE A 30 15.91 -16.11 -16.53
N THR A 31 17.17 -16.46 -16.54
CA THR A 31 18.12 -16.21 -15.46
C THR A 31 19.42 -15.54 -15.93
N GLY A 32 20.30 -15.16 -15.02
CA GLY A 32 21.58 -14.51 -15.28
C GLY A 32 21.82 -13.30 -14.36
N LEU A 33 22.96 -12.67 -14.43
CA LEU A 33 23.36 -11.55 -13.57
C LEU A 33 22.38 -10.37 -13.63
N SER A 34 22.33 -9.55 -12.57
CA SER A 34 21.55 -8.31 -12.58
C SER A 34 22.05 -7.39 -13.70
N GLY A 35 21.11 -6.82 -14.51
CA GLY A 35 21.46 -5.99 -15.66
C GLY A 35 21.97 -6.77 -16.89
N SER A 36 21.86 -8.10 -16.93
CA SER A 36 22.28 -8.91 -18.10
C SER A 36 21.37 -8.82 -19.31
N GLY A 37 20.14 -8.27 -19.20
CA GLY A 37 19.18 -8.13 -20.29
C GLY A 37 17.97 -9.08 -20.20
N LYS A 38 17.77 -9.79 -19.08
CA LYS A 38 16.61 -10.67 -18.86
C LYS A 38 15.28 -9.99 -19.07
N SER A 39 15.06 -8.89 -18.35
CA SER A 39 13.82 -8.12 -18.40
C SER A 39 13.66 -7.46 -19.79
N SER A 40 14.73 -7.01 -20.42
CA SER A 40 14.69 -6.48 -21.79
C SER A 40 14.21 -7.51 -22.82
N LEU A 41 14.62 -8.78 -22.67
CA LEU A 41 14.13 -9.86 -23.53
C LEU A 41 12.69 -10.25 -23.20
N ALA A 42 12.35 -10.42 -21.90
CA ALA A 42 11.04 -10.91 -21.46
C ALA A 42 9.95 -9.84 -21.66
N PHE A 43 10.16 -8.62 -21.14
CA PHE A 43 9.14 -7.58 -21.08
C PHE A 43 9.24 -6.60 -22.27
N ASP A 44 10.41 -6.02 -22.49
CA ASP A 44 10.56 -4.96 -23.51
C ASP A 44 10.58 -5.54 -24.96
N THR A 45 10.82 -6.84 -25.12
CA THR A 45 10.80 -7.51 -26.44
C THR A 45 9.58 -8.43 -26.60
N ILE A 46 9.49 -9.54 -25.85
CA ILE A 46 8.48 -10.59 -26.06
C ILE A 46 7.08 -10.09 -25.69
N TYR A 47 6.94 -9.53 -24.48
CA TYR A 47 5.65 -9.00 -24.01
C TYR A 47 5.21 -7.80 -24.85
N ALA A 48 6.11 -6.84 -25.07
CA ALA A 48 5.82 -5.63 -25.83
C ALA A 48 5.30 -5.94 -27.24
N GLU A 49 5.94 -6.88 -27.96
CA GLU A 49 5.47 -7.32 -29.27
C GLU A 49 4.14 -8.07 -29.20
N GLY A 50 3.94 -8.90 -28.16
CA GLY A 50 2.66 -9.60 -27.94
C GLY A 50 1.51 -8.64 -27.71
N GLN A 51 1.72 -7.64 -26.87
CA GLN A 51 0.74 -6.60 -26.57
C GLN A 51 0.49 -5.71 -27.78
N ARG A 52 1.53 -5.32 -28.51
CA ARG A 52 1.41 -4.54 -29.74
C ARG A 52 0.51 -5.23 -30.75
N ARG A 53 0.75 -6.53 -31.06
CA ARG A 53 -0.08 -7.33 -31.98
C ARG A 53 -1.51 -7.46 -31.52
N TYR A 54 -1.71 -7.64 -30.20
CA TYR A 54 -3.05 -7.70 -29.62
C TYR A 54 -3.80 -6.37 -29.82
N VAL A 55 -3.18 -5.23 -29.51
CA VAL A 55 -3.76 -3.91 -29.69
C VAL A 55 -4.03 -3.63 -31.17
N GLU A 56 -3.13 -4.02 -32.10
CA GLU A 56 -3.36 -3.89 -33.55
C GLU A 56 -4.53 -4.72 -34.07
N SER A 57 -4.87 -5.83 -33.41
CA SER A 57 -6.02 -6.65 -33.75
C SER A 57 -7.36 -6.02 -33.32
N LEU A 58 -7.36 -5.02 -32.46
CA LEU A 58 -8.56 -4.33 -31.98
C LEU A 58 -9.12 -3.34 -33.00
N SER A 59 -10.36 -2.91 -32.79
CA SER A 59 -11.00 -1.90 -33.65
C SER A 59 -10.22 -0.59 -33.65
N SER A 60 -10.36 0.21 -34.74
CA SER A 60 -9.71 1.53 -34.85
C SER A 60 -10.08 2.47 -33.71
N TYR A 61 -11.31 2.35 -33.19
CA TYR A 61 -11.79 3.13 -32.05
C TYR A 61 -11.04 2.75 -30.77
N ALA A 62 -10.90 1.45 -30.47
CA ALA A 62 -10.16 0.98 -29.29
C ALA A 62 -8.67 1.38 -29.36
N ARG A 63 -8.06 1.34 -30.54
CA ARG A 63 -6.66 1.78 -30.76
C ARG A 63 -6.42 3.27 -30.50
N LEU A 64 -7.41 4.12 -30.76
CA LEU A 64 -7.35 5.56 -30.43
C LEU A 64 -7.24 5.80 -28.91
N PHE A 65 -7.88 4.97 -28.10
CA PHE A 65 -7.80 5.08 -26.63
C PHE A 65 -6.54 4.45 -26.03
N LEU A 66 -6.04 3.36 -26.63
CA LEU A 66 -4.87 2.63 -26.12
C LEU A 66 -3.53 3.21 -26.58
N GLY A 67 -3.56 4.12 -27.55
CA GLY A 67 -2.35 4.70 -28.16
C GLY A 67 -1.65 3.75 -29.15
N GLN A 68 -0.70 4.29 -29.92
CA GLN A 68 0.21 3.48 -30.72
C GLN A 68 1.35 3.00 -29.83
N MET A 69 1.55 1.69 -29.78
CA MET A 69 2.71 1.09 -29.13
C MET A 69 3.89 1.10 -30.09
N GLU A 70 5.06 1.53 -29.60
CA GLU A 70 6.30 1.42 -30.37
C GLU A 70 6.63 -0.05 -30.64
N LYS A 71 7.14 -0.33 -31.85
CA LYS A 71 7.58 -1.67 -32.18
C LYS A 71 8.94 -1.89 -31.50
N PRO A 72 9.10 -2.97 -30.70
CA PRO A 72 10.40 -3.29 -30.13
C PRO A 72 11.42 -3.60 -31.22
N ASP A 73 12.70 -3.36 -30.92
CA ASP A 73 13.82 -3.63 -31.86
C ASP A 73 14.06 -5.14 -31.94
N VAL A 74 13.26 -5.79 -32.77
CA VAL A 74 13.32 -7.21 -33.09
C VAL A 74 12.94 -7.43 -34.54
N ASP A 75 13.61 -8.36 -35.22
CA ASP A 75 13.31 -8.64 -36.63
C ASP A 75 11.91 -9.27 -36.74
N TYR A 76 11.67 -10.36 -36.08
CA TYR A 76 10.33 -10.96 -35.95
C TYR A 76 10.21 -11.93 -34.77
N ILE A 77 8.99 -12.15 -34.32
CA ILE A 77 8.63 -13.20 -33.35
C ILE A 77 7.50 -14.05 -33.93
N GLU A 78 7.73 -15.36 -34.05
CA GLU A 78 6.75 -16.33 -34.52
C GLU A 78 6.21 -17.21 -33.39
N GLY A 79 4.95 -17.66 -33.47
CA GLY A 79 4.32 -18.52 -32.46
C GLY A 79 3.86 -17.78 -31.19
N LEU A 80 3.76 -16.46 -31.23
CA LEU A 80 3.36 -15.65 -30.09
C LEU A 80 1.85 -15.82 -29.81
N SER A 81 1.52 -16.14 -28.56
CA SER A 81 0.15 -16.12 -28.01
C SER A 81 -0.20 -14.76 -27.42
N PRO A 82 -1.48 -14.47 -27.12
CA PRO A 82 -1.81 -13.30 -26.30
C PRO A 82 -0.97 -13.31 -25.03
N ALA A 83 -0.30 -12.18 -24.77
CA ALA A 83 0.66 -12.08 -23.68
C ALA A 83 0.08 -11.30 -22.50
N ILE A 84 0.29 -11.79 -21.28
CA ILE A 84 -0.09 -11.15 -20.01
C ILE A 84 1.18 -10.99 -19.17
N SER A 85 1.43 -9.77 -18.72
CA SER A 85 2.55 -9.44 -17.84
C SER A 85 2.09 -9.31 -16.39
N ILE A 86 2.87 -9.87 -15.47
CA ILE A 86 2.69 -9.72 -14.02
C ILE A 86 4.01 -9.20 -13.45
N ASP A 87 4.14 -7.87 -13.49
CA ASP A 87 5.32 -7.16 -13.01
C ASP A 87 5.24 -6.76 -11.52
N GLN A 88 6.36 -6.39 -10.95
CA GLN A 88 6.48 -5.97 -9.54
C GLN A 88 6.12 -4.49 -9.32
N LYS A 89 6.23 -3.64 -10.34
CA LYS A 89 6.28 -2.17 -10.19
C LYS A 89 4.98 -1.45 -9.87
N SER A 90 3.82 -2.08 -9.96
CA SER A 90 2.55 -1.38 -9.85
C SER A 90 1.77 -1.71 -8.59
N THR A 91 2.22 -1.19 -7.44
CA THR A 91 1.29 -1.05 -6.29
C THR A 91 0.31 0.08 -6.60
N SER A 92 -0.99 -0.21 -6.48
CA SER A 92 -2.02 0.81 -6.66
C SER A 92 -1.91 1.86 -5.57
N ASN A 93 -1.64 3.11 -5.93
CA ASN A 93 -1.65 4.24 -5.00
C ASN A 93 -3.07 4.71 -4.65
N ASN A 94 -4.10 4.06 -5.18
CA ASN A 94 -5.48 4.43 -4.91
C ASN A 94 -5.89 3.95 -3.49
N PRO A 95 -6.18 4.86 -2.54
CA PRO A 95 -6.55 4.50 -1.17
C PRO A 95 -7.90 3.77 -1.06
N ARG A 96 -8.70 3.76 -2.13
CA ARG A 96 -9.97 3.03 -2.20
C ARG A 96 -9.78 1.56 -2.60
N SER A 97 -8.66 1.20 -3.22
CA SER A 97 -8.39 -0.18 -3.62
C SER A 97 -8.08 -1.05 -2.39
N THR A 98 -8.74 -2.19 -2.28
CA THR A 98 -8.50 -3.20 -1.24
C THR A 98 -8.19 -4.54 -1.87
N VAL A 99 -7.66 -5.49 -1.10
CA VAL A 99 -7.46 -6.88 -1.55
C VAL A 99 -8.76 -7.41 -2.16
N GLY A 100 -9.90 -7.28 -1.47
CA GLY A 100 -11.19 -7.75 -1.95
C GLY A 100 -11.65 -7.11 -3.26
N THR A 101 -11.34 -5.82 -3.52
CA THR A 101 -11.71 -5.15 -4.78
C THR A 101 -10.78 -5.50 -5.93
N VAL A 102 -9.48 -5.67 -5.68
CA VAL A 102 -8.51 -6.04 -6.72
C VAL A 102 -8.71 -7.48 -7.19
N THR A 103 -9.14 -8.37 -6.29
CA THR A 103 -9.43 -9.78 -6.59
C THR A 103 -10.86 -10.01 -7.10
N GLU A 104 -11.67 -8.96 -7.22
CA GLU A 104 -13.09 -9.01 -7.57
C GLU A 104 -13.96 -9.76 -6.53
N ILE A 105 -13.40 -10.29 -5.46
CA ILE A 105 -14.15 -11.02 -4.41
C ILE A 105 -15.23 -10.12 -3.83
N HIS A 106 -14.93 -8.84 -3.60
CA HIS A 106 -15.89 -7.88 -3.07
C HIS A 106 -17.11 -7.68 -3.96
N ASP A 107 -16.98 -7.84 -5.28
CA ASP A 107 -18.10 -7.73 -6.22
C ASP A 107 -19.09 -8.89 -6.07
N TYR A 108 -18.56 -10.10 -5.88
CA TYR A 108 -19.38 -11.27 -5.54
C TYR A 108 -19.97 -11.20 -4.13
N MET A 109 -19.23 -10.68 -3.15
CA MET A 109 -19.76 -10.41 -1.80
C MET A 109 -20.95 -9.45 -1.86
N ARG A 110 -20.84 -8.33 -2.58
CA ARG A 110 -21.95 -7.38 -2.77
C ARG A 110 -23.19 -8.05 -3.37
N LEU A 111 -22.98 -8.95 -4.33
CA LEU A 111 -24.07 -9.71 -4.93
C LEU A 111 -24.68 -10.68 -3.93
N LEU A 112 -23.89 -11.39 -3.14
CA LEU A 112 -24.35 -12.31 -2.09
C LEU A 112 -25.22 -11.57 -1.07
N TYR A 113 -24.71 -10.46 -0.49
CA TYR A 113 -25.43 -9.67 0.51
C TYR A 113 -26.70 -9.02 -0.03
N ALA A 114 -26.72 -8.65 -1.30
CA ALA A 114 -27.92 -8.11 -1.94
C ALA A 114 -29.01 -9.16 -2.21
N ARG A 115 -28.64 -10.45 -2.33
CA ARG A 115 -29.58 -11.54 -2.70
C ARG A 115 -30.06 -12.36 -1.51
N VAL A 116 -29.19 -12.65 -0.55
CA VAL A 116 -29.51 -13.50 0.62
C VAL A 116 -29.25 -12.79 1.95
N GLY A 117 -28.93 -11.51 1.93
CA GLY A 117 -28.70 -10.72 3.13
C GLY A 117 -29.99 -10.39 3.86
N ILE A 118 -29.97 -10.51 5.18
CA ILE A 118 -31.08 -10.17 6.09
C ILE A 118 -30.84 -8.76 6.63
N PRO A 119 -31.70 -7.78 6.32
CA PRO A 119 -31.54 -6.42 6.81
C PRO A 119 -32.00 -6.29 8.27
N HIS A 120 -31.23 -5.54 9.05
CA HIS A 120 -31.54 -5.19 10.43
C HIS A 120 -31.65 -3.68 10.58
N CYS A 121 -32.39 -3.23 11.58
CA CYS A 121 -32.43 -1.81 11.91
C CYS A 121 -31.07 -1.34 12.47
N PRO A 122 -30.41 -0.32 11.88
CA PRO A 122 -29.12 0.16 12.38
C PRO A 122 -29.15 0.78 13.78
N LYS A 123 -30.35 1.09 14.33
CA LYS A 123 -30.52 1.66 15.67
C LYS A 123 -30.88 0.62 16.74
N CYS A 124 -31.87 -0.24 16.47
CA CYS A 124 -32.37 -1.20 17.46
C CYS A 124 -32.00 -2.66 17.18
N GLY A 125 -31.37 -2.95 16.02
CA GLY A 125 -30.94 -4.32 15.68
C GLY A 125 -32.04 -5.28 15.24
N ARG A 126 -33.31 -4.84 15.24
CA ARG A 126 -34.44 -5.69 14.85
C ARG A 126 -34.35 -6.07 13.38
N VAL A 127 -34.66 -7.33 13.06
CA VAL A 127 -34.81 -7.80 11.66
C VAL A 127 -35.92 -7.02 10.96
N ILE A 128 -35.65 -6.58 9.74
CA ILE A 128 -36.59 -5.85 8.91
C ILE A 128 -36.97 -6.77 7.75
N GLU A 129 -38.24 -7.15 7.71
CA GLU A 129 -38.78 -8.01 6.66
C GLU A 129 -39.67 -7.19 5.71
N ARG A 130 -39.64 -7.51 4.43
CA ARG A 130 -40.60 -7.05 3.44
C ARG A 130 -41.76 -8.05 3.41
N GLN A 131 -42.97 -7.57 3.52
CA GLN A 131 -44.17 -8.40 3.46
C GLN A 131 -44.91 -8.09 2.15
N SER A 132 -45.26 -9.13 1.40
CA SER A 132 -46.19 -8.96 0.27
C SER A 132 -47.61 -8.72 0.79
N ILE A 133 -48.42 -8.05 -0.03
CA ILE A 133 -49.85 -7.80 0.32
C ILE A 133 -50.56 -9.10 0.63
N ASP A 134 -50.35 -10.16 -0.16
CA ASP A 134 -50.96 -11.48 0.05
C ASP A 134 -50.57 -12.06 1.42
N GLN A 135 -49.29 -12.00 1.81
CA GLN A 135 -48.81 -12.45 3.10
C GLN A 135 -49.42 -11.64 4.27
N VAL A 136 -49.60 -10.33 4.07
CA VAL A 136 -50.28 -9.47 5.05
C VAL A 136 -51.74 -9.83 5.16
N VAL A 137 -52.44 -10.03 4.03
CA VAL A 137 -53.84 -10.47 4.00
C VAL A 137 -54.01 -11.80 4.68
N ASP A 138 -53.21 -12.82 4.38
CA ASP A 138 -53.24 -14.14 5.02
C ASP A 138 -53.07 -14.04 6.54
N ARG A 139 -52.11 -13.24 6.97
CA ARG A 139 -51.82 -13.04 8.39
C ARG A 139 -52.92 -12.29 9.13
N VAL A 140 -53.54 -11.30 8.50
CA VAL A 140 -54.67 -10.56 9.04
C VAL A 140 -55.93 -11.43 9.04
N MET A 141 -56.17 -12.23 8.03
CA MET A 141 -57.30 -13.16 7.96
C MET A 141 -57.24 -14.29 9.00
N ALA A 142 -56.04 -14.60 9.52
CA ALA A 142 -55.86 -15.56 10.63
C ALA A 142 -56.27 -14.95 12.03
N LEU A 143 -56.54 -13.66 12.09
CA LEU A 143 -57.01 -12.97 13.29
C LEU A 143 -58.55 -13.09 13.41
N GLU A 144 -59.09 -12.81 14.59
CA GLU A 144 -60.52 -12.79 14.83
C GLU A 144 -60.96 -11.43 15.43
N GLY A 145 -62.08 -10.93 14.98
CA GLY A 145 -62.67 -9.72 15.57
C GLY A 145 -62.85 -8.54 14.58
N ARG A 146 -62.93 -7.34 15.13
CA ARG A 146 -62.99 -6.09 14.37
C ARG A 146 -61.63 -5.47 14.27
N ILE A 147 -61.25 -5.06 13.05
CA ILE A 147 -59.96 -4.45 12.79
C ILE A 147 -60.10 -3.05 12.23
N GLN A 148 -59.14 -2.20 12.48
CA GLN A 148 -58.94 -0.90 11.78
C GLN A 148 -57.64 -0.96 11.00
N ILE A 149 -57.71 -0.58 9.73
CA ILE A 149 -56.53 -0.42 8.87
C ILE A 149 -56.09 1.03 8.93
N ILE A 150 -54.87 1.25 9.27
CA ILE A 150 -54.35 2.58 9.65
C ILE A 150 -53.05 2.84 8.88
N ALA A 151 -52.99 4.03 8.27
CA ALA A 151 -51.80 4.52 7.59
C ALA A 151 -51.07 5.55 8.46
N PRO A 152 -49.81 5.31 8.89
CA PRO A 152 -49.04 6.25 9.71
C PRO A 152 -48.46 7.38 8.82
N ALA A 153 -49.18 8.50 8.70
CA ALA A 153 -48.83 9.63 7.84
C ALA A 153 -47.75 10.55 8.44
N VAL A 154 -47.71 10.72 9.77
CA VAL A 154 -46.70 11.53 10.47
C VAL A 154 -46.26 10.80 11.73
N ARG A 155 -44.93 10.69 11.97
CA ARG A 155 -44.35 10.01 13.14
C ARG A 155 -43.47 10.97 13.92
N ALA A 156 -43.93 11.38 15.09
CA ALA A 156 -43.20 12.17 16.07
C ALA A 156 -42.45 13.37 15.44
N LYS A 157 -43.08 14.09 14.46
CA LYS A 157 -42.50 15.29 13.83
C LYS A 157 -43.18 16.56 14.41
N LYS A 158 -42.36 17.62 14.60
CA LYS A 158 -42.85 18.94 15.01
C LYS A 158 -43.60 19.63 13.83
N GLY A 159 -44.67 20.33 14.13
CA GLY A 159 -45.38 21.10 13.14
C GLY A 159 -46.89 21.09 13.34
N GLU A 160 -47.62 22.06 12.75
CA GLU A 160 -49.08 22.15 12.76
C GLU A 160 -49.73 21.15 11.78
N HIS A 161 -48.99 20.63 10.80
CA HIS A 161 -49.42 19.66 9.79
C HIS A 161 -50.73 20.02 9.04
N ALA A 162 -51.14 21.31 9.01
CA ALA A 162 -52.42 21.76 8.49
C ALA A 162 -52.61 21.38 6.99
N LYS A 163 -51.55 21.46 6.17
CA LYS A 163 -51.61 21.06 4.74
C LYS A 163 -51.90 19.57 4.55
N LEU A 164 -51.30 18.74 5.39
CA LEU A 164 -51.51 17.30 5.35
C LEU A 164 -52.95 16.94 5.76
N LEU A 165 -53.45 17.54 6.85
CA LEU A 165 -54.84 17.35 7.31
C LEU A 165 -55.83 17.81 6.27
N GLU A 166 -55.58 18.91 5.55
CA GLU A 166 -56.40 19.37 4.44
C GLU A 166 -56.37 18.40 3.25
N GLN A 167 -55.22 17.80 2.97
CA GLN A 167 -55.05 16.77 1.92
C GLN A 167 -55.86 15.52 2.26
N ILE A 168 -55.74 15.02 3.50
CA ILE A 168 -56.45 13.84 4.01
C ILE A 168 -57.99 14.08 3.89
N ARG A 169 -58.45 15.31 4.16
CA ARG A 169 -59.85 15.68 4.02
C ARG A 169 -60.30 15.67 2.56
N LYS A 170 -59.50 16.21 1.63
CA LYS A 170 -59.76 16.20 0.18
C LYS A 170 -59.78 14.78 -0.40
N ASP A 171 -58.96 13.89 0.11
CA ASP A 171 -58.91 12.49 -0.29
C ASP A 171 -60.08 11.66 0.24
N GLY A 172 -60.97 12.28 1.06
CA GLY A 172 -62.21 11.67 1.51
C GLY A 172 -62.14 10.84 2.78
N TYR A 173 -61.04 10.90 3.50
CA TYR A 173 -60.90 10.19 4.77
C TYR A 173 -61.67 10.92 5.88
N VAL A 174 -62.40 10.17 6.70
CA VAL A 174 -63.31 10.74 7.72
C VAL A 174 -62.63 10.83 9.08
N ARG A 175 -61.68 9.98 9.38
CA ARG A 175 -61.10 9.87 10.72
C ARG A 175 -59.58 9.78 10.69
N VAL A 176 -58.98 10.47 11.66
CA VAL A 176 -57.54 10.46 11.95
C VAL A 176 -57.30 10.15 13.43
N ARG A 177 -56.20 9.49 13.72
CA ARG A 177 -55.73 9.29 15.08
C ARG A 177 -54.53 10.18 15.30
N ILE A 178 -54.59 11.12 16.25
CA ILE A 178 -53.54 12.08 16.53
C ILE A 178 -53.08 11.86 18.00
N ASP A 179 -51.78 11.59 18.15
CA ASP A 179 -51.18 11.35 19.47
C ASP A 179 -51.89 10.25 20.32
N GLY A 180 -52.50 9.28 19.60
CA GLY A 180 -53.25 8.18 20.23
C GLY A 180 -54.78 8.38 20.30
N GLU A 181 -55.30 9.59 20.15
CA GLU A 181 -56.71 9.89 20.20
C GLU A 181 -57.33 9.97 18.79
N VAL A 182 -58.55 9.42 18.63
CA VAL A 182 -59.25 9.39 17.34
C VAL A 182 -60.18 10.59 17.23
N TYR A 183 -59.98 11.37 16.14
CA TYR A 183 -60.78 12.56 15.80
C TYR A 183 -61.52 12.36 14.46
N ASP A 184 -62.68 13.00 14.35
CA ASP A 184 -63.22 13.30 13.01
C ASP A 184 -62.33 14.33 12.34
N ILE A 185 -62.05 14.19 11.06
CA ILE A 185 -61.11 15.07 10.33
C ILE A 185 -61.56 16.53 10.37
N ASN A 186 -62.89 16.79 10.52
CA ASN A 186 -63.44 18.11 10.58
C ASN A 186 -63.37 18.73 11.97
N GLU A 187 -63.13 17.93 13.01
CA GLU A 187 -63.10 18.32 14.41
C GLU A 187 -61.67 18.25 15.01
N VAL A 188 -60.66 18.14 14.18
CA VAL A 188 -59.24 18.10 14.64
C VAL A 188 -58.88 19.45 15.25
N PRO A 189 -58.44 19.52 16.53
CA PRO A 189 -57.98 20.75 17.16
C PRO A 189 -56.69 21.26 16.51
N PRO A 190 -56.42 22.58 16.54
CA PRO A 190 -55.18 23.12 16.05
C PRO A 190 -53.97 22.50 16.79
N LEU A 191 -53.01 21.94 16.03
CA LEU A 191 -51.82 21.29 16.56
C LEU A 191 -50.75 22.29 16.95
N ASP A 192 -50.02 22.02 18.04
CA ASP A 192 -48.95 22.88 18.54
C ASP A 192 -47.66 22.70 17.68
N LYS A 193 -47.25 23.79 17.06
CA LYS A 193 -46.08 23.87 16.17
C LYS A 193 -44.76 23.40 16.86
N GLN A 194 -44.67 23.52 18.18
CA GLN A 194 -43.44 23.18 18.94
C GLN A 194 -43.41 21.74 19.47
N LYS A 195 -44.56 21.08 19.50
CA LYS A 195 -44.72 19.68 19.94
C LYS A 195 -44.50 18.70 18.78
N LYS A 196 -44.06 17.52 19.12
CA LYS A 196 -43.99 16.39 18.16
C LYS A 196 -45.36 15.73 18.10
N HIS A 197 -45.93 15.59 16.92
CA HIS A 197 -47.21 14.93 16.69
C HIS A 197 -47.02 13.63 15.91
N THR A 198 -47.86 12.65 16.21
CA THR A 198 -48.02 11.42 15.42
C THR A 198 -49.43 11.44 14.82
N ILE A 199 -49.54 11.38 13.50
CA ILE A 199 -50.82 11.41 12.80
C ILE A 199 -50.96 10.13 11.99
N ASP A 200 -51.96 9.33 12.33
CA ASP A 200 -52.34 8.12 11.64
C ASP A 200 -53.69 8.31 10.95
N VAL A 201 -53.79 7.91 9.69
CA VAL A 201 -55.05 7.97 8.93
C VAL A 201 -55.78 6.63 9.05
N ILE A 202 -57.03 6.63 9.48
CA ILE A 202 -57.85 5.40 9.52
C ILE A 202 -58.42 5.18 8.10
N VAL A 203 -57.84 4.18 7.39
CA VAL A 203 -58.18 3.89 5.99
C VAL A 203 -59.51 3.12 5.90
N ASP A 204 -59.66 2.05 6.67
CA ASP A 204 -60.86 1.21 6.68
C ASP A 204 -61.10 0.56 8.02
N ARG A 205 -62.34 0.10 8.27
CA ARG A 205 -62.80 -0.67 9.41
C ARG A 205 -63.52 -1.91 8.95
N LEU A 206 -62.95 -3.09 9.26
CA LEU A 206 -63.45 -4.34 8.75
C LEU A 206 -63.77 -5.31 9.91
N ILE A 207 -64.68 -6.24 9.61
CA ILE A 207 -64.91 -7.43 10.48
C ILE A 207 -64.34 -8.60 9.74
N ILE A 208 -63.41 -9.33 10.36
CA ILE A 208 -62.77 -10.51 9.73
C ILE A 208 -63.85 -11.59 9.56
N LYS A 209 -64.05 -11.95 8.31
CA LYS A 209 -64.92 -13.05 7.89
C LYS A 209 -64.50 -13.53 6.49
N PRO A 210 -64.76 -14.77 6.11
CA PRO A 210 -64.48 -15.25 4.74
C PRO A 210 -65.11 -14.36 3.66
N GLY A 211 -64.37 -14.04 2.62
CA GLY A 211 -64.82 -13.22 1.46
C GLY A 211 -64.49 -11.73 1.53
N ILE A 212 -63.69 -11.30 2.53
CA ILE A 212 -63.26 -9.88 2.61
C ILE A 212 -61.84 -9.67 2.06
N GLU A 213 -61.16 -10.72 1.60
CA GLU A 213 -59.77 -10.74 1.21
C GLU A 213 -59.43 -9.64 0.20
N GLY A 214 -60.24 -9.48 -0.85
CA GLY A 214 -60.08 -8.46 -1.87
C GLY A 214 -60.17 -7.03 -1.31
N ARG A 215 -61.17 -6.76 -0.46
CA ARG A 215 -61.33 -5.45 0.18
C ARG A 215 -60.21 -5.15 1.18
N LEU A 216 -59.76 -6.20 1.88
CA LEU A 216 -58.62 -6.08 2.78
C LEU A 216 -57.35 -5.74 2.03
N ALA A 217 -57.08 -6.41 0.90
CA ALA A 217 -55.95 -6.13 0.03
C ALA A 217 -55.97 -4.68 -0.48
N GLU A 218 -57.07 -4.19 -1.03
CA GLU A 218 -57.22 -2.79 -1.48
C GLU A 218 -56.98 -1.79 -0.37
N SER A 219 -57.53 -2.05 0.83
CA SER A 219 -57.37 -1.16 1.98
C SER A 219 -55.93 -1.15 2.49
N MET A 220 -55.22 -2.30 2.44
CA MET A 220 -53.82 -2.42 2.80
C MET A 220 -52.93 -1.71 1.77
N GLU A 221 -53.19 -1.84 0.45
CA GLU A 221 -52.49 -1.10 -0.61
C GLU A 221 -52.60 0.40 -0.38
N THR A 222 -53.82 0.88 -0.09
CA THR A 222 -54.06 2.27 0.22
C THR A 222 -53.31 2.74 1.46
N ALA A 223 -53.31 1.91 2.51
CA ALA A 223 -52.60 2.23 3.74
C ALA A 223 -51.10 2.27 3.53
N PHE A 224 -50.49 1.36 2.74
CA PHE A 224 -49.07 1.37 2.38
C PHE A 224 -48.72 2.60 1.55
N ALA A 225 -49.53 2.98 0.57
CA ALA A 225 -49.30 4.17 -0.24
C ALA A 225 -49.27 5.44 0.61
N PHE A 226 -50.21 5.59 1.56
CA PHE A 226 -50.27 6.75 2.47
C PHE A 226 -49.20 6.74 3.55
N GLY A 227 -48.89 5.57 4.08
CA GLY A 227 -47.91 5.36 5.17
C GLY A 227 -46.45 5.23 4.71
N ASP A 228 -46.14 5.55 3.42
CA ASP A 228 -44.82 5.39 2.82
C ASP A 228 -44.25 3.97 2.97
N GLY A 229 -45.12 2.96 2.67
CA GLY A 229 -44.79 1.54 2.72
C GLY A 229 -44.99 0.89 4.10
N LEU A 230 -45.64 1.59 5.05
CA LEU A 230 -46.02 1.04 6.34
C LEU A 230 -47.53 1.15 6.53
N ALA A 231 -48.11 0.12 7.10
CA ALA A 231 -49.49 0.07 7.51
C ALA A 231 -49.60 -0.58 8.90
N LYS A 232 -50.62 -0.18 9.64
CA LYS A 232 -50.94 -0.76 10.94
C LYS A 232 -52.33 -1.38 10.88
N VAL A 233 -52.48 -2.49 11.55
CA VAL A 233 -53.77 -3.15 11.73
C VAL A 233 -54.04 -3.19 13.25
N ASP A 234 -55.00 -2.39 13.72
CA ASP A 234 -55.42 -2.35 15.10
C ASP A 234 -56.58 -3.32 15.30
N VAL A 235 -56.35 -4.36 16.06
CA VAL A 235 -57.39 -5.33 16.46
C VAL A 235 -58.08 -4.78 17.69
N ILE A 236 -59.31 -4.28 17.55
CA ILE A 236 -60.05 -3.59 18.60
C ILE A 236 -60.15 -4.47 19.87
N GLY A 237 -59.52 -3.96 20.94
CA GLY A 237 -59.46 -4.64 22.24
C GLY A 237 -58.34 -5.67 22.40
N LYS A 238 -57.42 -5.76 21.47
CA LYS A 238 -56.20 -6.59 21.51
C LYS A 238 -54.95 -5.72 21.22
N GLU A 239 -54.12 -6.15 20.33
CA GLU A 239 -52.84 -5.52 19.99
C GLU A 239 -52.85 -4.85 18.60
N GLU A 240 -52.01 -3.86 18.38
CA GLU A 240 -51.77 -3.21 17.11
C GLU A 240 -50.62 -3.96 16.39
N LEU A 241 -50.88 -4.45 15.16
CA LEU A 241 -49.90 -5.12 14.33
C LEU A 241 -49.38 -4.14 13.28
N ILE A 242 -48.05 -4.12 13.06
CA ILE A 242 -47.44 -3.26 12.07
C ILE A 242 -46.92 -4.13 10.93
N PHE A 243 -47.25 -3.73 9.70
CA PHE A 243 -46.85 -4.36 8.46
C PHE A 243 -46.03 -3.41 7.61
N SER A 244 -45.11 -3.93 6.83
CA SER A 244 -44.26 -3.13 5.96
C SER A 244 -44.12 -3.77 4.57
N GLU A 245 -44.44 -3.00 3.54
CA GLU A 245 -44.20 -3.34 2.15
C GLU A 245 -42.75 -3.05 1.74
N LYS A 246 -42.12 -2.08 2.41
CA LYS A 246 -40.71 -1.70 2.25
C LYS A 246 -39.90 -2.21 3.43
N TYR A 247 -38.60 -2.31 3.29
CA TYR A 247 -37.69 -2.61 4.40
C TYR A 247 -37.67 -1.46 5.43
N SER A 248 -38.69 -1.38 6.28
CA SER A 248 -38.83 -0.30 7.28
C SER A 248 -38.90 -0.86 8.71
N CYS A 249 -38.16 -0.25 9.64
CA CYS A 249 -38.24 -0.61 11.05
C CYS A 249 -39.51 0.00 11.68
N PRO A 250 -40.42 -0.79 12.24
CA PRO A 250 -41.64 -0.29 12.86
C PRO A 250 -41.37 0.59 14.08
N ASP A 251 -40.32 0.29 14.86
CA ASP A 251 -40.01 0.99 16.11
C ASP A 251 -39.25 2.30 15.90
N CYS A 252 -38.29 2.30 14.99
CA CYS A 252 -37.36 3.43 14.78
C CYS A 252 -37.75 4.32 13.60
N GLY A 253 -38.67 3.88 12.73
CA GLY A 253 -39.09 4.60 11.52
C GLY A 253 -38.00 4.73 10.45
N ILE A 254 -36.91 3.95 10.56
CA ILE A 254 -35.86 3.93 9.54
C ILE A 254 -36.31 3.01 8.41
N SER A 255 -36.25 3.52 7.19
CA SER A 255 -36.49 2.75 5.97
C SER A 255 -35.16 2.46 5.29
N ILE A 256 -34.95 1.21 4.92
CA ILE A 256 -33.83 0.78 4.10
C ILE A 256 -34.34 0.68 2.67
N GLU A 257 -33.60 1.26 1.72
CA GLU A 257 -33.91 1.11 0.29
C GLU A 257 -33.77 -0.35 -0.15
N GLU A 258 -34.24 -0.67 -1.34
CA GLU A 258 -34.11 -2.03 -1.89
C GLU A 258 -32.65 -2.51 -1.86
N LEU A 259 -32.45 -3.75 -1.40
CA LEU A 259 -31.12 -4.36 -1.29
C LEU A 259 -30.53 -4.57 -2.69
N THR A 260 -29.70 -3.63 -3.11
CA THR A 260 -28.99 -3.69 -4.39
C THR A 260 -27.47 -3.82 -4.16
N PRO A 261 -26.71 -4.42 -5.11
CA PRO A 261 -25.26 -4.49 -4.97
C PRO A 261 -24.56 -3.14 -4.82
N ARG A 262 -25.17 -2.04 -5.29
CA ARG A 262 -24.64 -0.67 -5.16
C ARG A 262 -24.62 -0.18 -3.71
N MET A 263 -25.56 -0.64 -2.88
CA MET A 263 -25.66 -0.32 -1.46
C MET A 263 -24.45 -0.81 -0.67
N PHE A 264 -23.79 -1.87 -1.13
CA PHE A 264 -22.63 -2.48 -0.48
C PHE A 264 -21.29 -2.02 -1.09
N SER A 265 -21.29 -1.04 -1.99
CA SER A 265 -20.10 -0.50 -2.60
C SER A 265 -19.65 0.78 -1.89
N PHE A 266 -18.46 0.76 -1.29
CA PHE A 266 -17.86 1.97 -0.73
C PHE A 266 -17.28 2.93 -1.79
N ASN A 267 -17.22 2.51 -3.05
CA ASN A 267 -16.85 3.34 -4.20
C ASN A 267 -18.06 4.07 -4.83
N ASN A 268 -19.27 3.74 -4.37
CA ASN A 268 -20.50 4.33 -4.86
C ASN A 268 -21.13 5.22 -3.76
N PRO A 269 -21.60 6.44 -4.05
CA PRO A 269 -22.25 7.33 -3.07
C PRO A 269 -23.46 6.70 -2.36
N TYR A 270 -24.10 5.71 -2.99
CA TYR A 270 -25.23 4.97 -2.39
C TYR A 270 -24.82 4.20 -1.14
N GLY A 271 -23.66 3.53 -1.16
CA GLY A 271 -23.19 2.70 -0.04
C GLY A 271 -22.10 3.34 0.80
N ALA A 272 -21.36 4.30 0.24
CA ALA A 272 -20.22 4.93 0.91
C ALA A 272 -20.64 5.74 2.13
N CYS A 273 -19.87 5.66 3.20
CA CYS A 273 -20.00 6.55 4.36
C CYS A 273 -19.90 8.02 3.91
N PRO A 274 -20.86 8.89 4.20
CA PRO A 274 -20.88 10.27 3.73
C PRO A 274 -19.73 11.10 4.32
N CYS A 275 -19.29 10.81 5.54
CA CYS A 275 -18.23 11.54 6.23
C CYS A 275 -16.85 11.34 5.57
N CYS A 276 -16.48 10.10 5.25
CA CYS A 276 -15.18 9.80 4.65
C CYS A 276 -15.24 9.49 3.13
N GLY A 277 -16.41 9.58 2.51
CA GLY A 277 -16.58 9.26 1.10
C GLY A 277 -16.16 7.83 0.73
N GLY A 278 -16.26 6.86 1.65
CA GLY A 278 -15.89 5.47 1.45
C GLY A 278 -14.40 5.14 1.70
N LEU A 279 -13.61 6.10 2.18
CA LEU A 279 -12.19 5.87 2.47
C LEU A 279 -11.96 5.09 3.79
N GLY A 280 -12.88 5.20 4.75
CA GLY A 280 -12.77 4.60 6.08
C GLY A 280 -11.88 5.40 7.04
N MET A 281 -11.04 6.27 6.51
CA MET A 281 -10.08 7.09 7.25
C MET A 281 -10.19 8.54 6.81
N LEU A 282 -9.76 9.45 7.69
CA LEU A 282 -9.63 10.87 7.40
C LEU A 282 -8.19 11.27 7.63
N MET A 283 -7.60 11.97 6.68
CA MET A 283 -6.29 12.58 6.84
C MET A 283 -6.46 13.90 7.60
N LYS A 284 -5.96 13.98 8.81
CA LYS A 284 -6.06 15.15 9.67
C LYS A 284 -4.70 15.49 10.27
N ILE A 285 -4.48 16.76 10.56
CA ILE A 285 -3.30 17.20 11.28
C ILE A 285 -3.33 16.61 12.68
N ASP A 286 -2.24 15.95 13.06
CA ASP A 286 -2.12 15.22 14.32
C ASP A 286 -1.51 16.14 15.39
N PRO A 287 -2.24 16.42 16.48
CA PRO A 287 -1.72 17.23 17.59
C PRO A 287 -0.43 16.70 18.18
N ASP A 288 -0.21 15.38 18.17
CA ASP A 288 0.98 14.77 18.72
C ASP A 288 2.20 14.88 17.79
N ILE A 289 1.99 15.04 16.48
CA ILE A 289 3.07 15.39 15.56
C ILE A 289 3.42 16.88 15.68
N ILE A 290 2.43 17.74 15.97
CA ILE A 290 2.63 19.18 16.22
C ILE A 290 3.42 19.41 17.51
N VAL A 291 3.07 18.67 18.58
CA VAL A 291 3.74 18.74 19.89
C VAL A 291 4.30 17.35 20.23
N PRO A 292 5.46 16.99 19.62
CA PRO A 292 6.03 15.66 19.76
C PRO A 292 6.51 15.36 21.18
N ASP A 293 7.07 16.35 21.87
CA ASP A 293 7.50 16.23 23.26
C ASP A 293 6.75 17.24 24.14
N LYS A 294 5.79 16.73 24.88
CA LYS A 294 4.95 17.54 25.78
C LYS A 294 5.66 17.96 27.05
N SER A 295 6.83 17.41 27.35
CA SER A 295 7.67 17.84 28.49
C SER A 295 8.41 19.14 28.20
N LEU A 296 8.52 19.53 26.94
CA LEU A 296 9.12 20.79 26.53
C LEU A 296 8.16 21.98 26.72
N SER A 297 8.73 23.16 26.99
CA SER A 297 8.00 24.41 27.01
C SER A 297 7.93 25.06 25.62
N LEU A 298 7.10 26.11 25.48
CA LEU A 298 7.02 26.88 24.22
C LEU A 298 8.39 27.49 23.86
N ASN A 299 9.13 27.98 24.86
CA ASN A 299 10.50 28.53 24.69
C ASN A 299 11.53 27.46 24.31
N GLN A 300 11.23 26.20 24.57
CA GLN A 300 12.04 25.03 24.17
C GLN A 300 11.57 24.41 22.85
N ASN A 301 10.66 25.08 22.12
CA ASN A 301 10.06 24.62 20.89
C ASN A 301 9.19 23.34 21.05
N ALA A 302 8.36 23.27 22.07
CA ALA A 302 7.35 22.20 22.19
C ALA A 302 6.50 22.07 20.92
N ILE A 303 6.15 23.18 20.26
CA ILE A 303 5.48 23.21 18.96
C ILE A 303 6.54 23.10 17.86
N ASN A 304 6.65 21.90 17.25
CA ASN A 304 7.66 21.59 16.24
C ASN A 304 7.13 21.74 14.80
N VAL A 305 6.65 22.93 14.47
CA VAL A 305 6.12 23.25 13.13
C VAL A 305 6.93 24.39 12.52
N SER A 306 7.33 24.22 11.26
CA SER A 306 8.05 25.27 10.52
C SER A 306 7.23 26.57 10.47
N GLY A 307 7.83 27.67 10.92
CA GLY A 307 7.19 28.98 11.06
C GLY A 307 6.44 29.20 12.38
N TRP A 308 6.33 28.18 13.25
CA TRP A 308 5.72 28.30 14.58
C TRP A 308 6.69 28.02 15.73
N GLN A 309 7.97 27.89 15.45
CA GLN A 309 8.99 27.69 16.47
C GLN A 309 9.26 29.01 17.20
N SER A 310 9.21 28.98 18.54
CA SER A 310 9.46 30.15 19.39
C SER A 310 10.88 30.09 19.95
N GLY A 311 11.89 30.20 19.09
CA GLY A 311 13.28 30.28 19.60
C GLY A 311 13.53 31.47 20.55
N LYS A 312 14.52 31.37 21.45
CA LYS A 312 14.93 32.40 22.42
C LYS A 312 15.23 33.80 21.84
N ASN A 313 15.27 33.94 20.52
CA ASN A 313 15.45 35.20 19.82
C ASN A 313 14.07 35.84 19.58
N GLY A 314 13.68 36.74 20.45
CA GLY A 314 12.37 37.39 20.60
C GLY A 314 11.77 38.19 19.44
N GLY A 315 12.11 37.89 18.18
CA GLY A 315 11.64 38.62 17.01
C GLY A 315 10.75 37.81 16.05
N SER A 316 10.48 36.52 16.32
CA SER A 316 9.62 35.72 15.45
C SER A 316 8.14 36.04 15.65
N MET A 317 7.35 35.99 14.56
CA MET A 317 5.91 36.28 14.62
C MET A 317 5.18 35.28 15.55
N SER A 318 5.63 34.03 15.61
CA SER A 318 5.13 33.01 16.53
C SER A 318 5.35 33.40 18.01
N ASN A 319 6.54 33.92 18.33
CA ASN A 319 6.85 34.37 19.71
C ASN A 319 5.96 35.53 20.18
N MET A 320 5.64 36.46 19.27
CA MET A 320 4.71 37.57 19.57
C MET A 320 3.30 37.04 19.90
N TYR A 321 2.78 36.09 19.13
CA TYR A 321 1.48 35.50 19.43
C TYR A 321 1.49 34.68 20.72
N PHE A 322 2.51 33.87 20.94
CA PHE A 322 2.59 33.04 22.15
C PHE A 322 2.79 33.91 23.42
N SER A 323 3.56 35.00 23.34
CA SER A 323 3.69 35.93 24.45
C SER A 323 2.37 36.64 24.77
N ALA A 324 1.64 37.07 23.74
CA ALA A 324 0.30 37.67 23.92
C ALA A 324 -0.70 36.69 24.56
N LEU A 325 -0.67 35.42 24.14
CA LEU A 325 -1.49 34.36 24.76
C LEU A 325 -1.07 34.13 26.22
N ALA A 326 0.22 34.06 26.51
CA ALA A 326 0.75 33.90 27.87
C ALA A 326 0.29 35.02 28.81
N GLU A 327 0.36 36.30 28.35
CA GLU A 327 -0.10 37.45 29.09
C GLU A 327 -1.64 37.42 29.29
N HIS A 328 -2.40 37.09 28.25
CA HIS A 328 -3.87 37.10 28.30
C HIS A 328 -4.46 35.97 29.15
N TYR A 329 -3.91 34.74 29.07
CA TYR A 329 -4.41 33.58 29.80
C TYR A 329 -3.61 33.28 31.08
N GLY A 330 -2.59 34.07 31.43
CA GLY A 330 -1.88 33.98 32.70
C GLY A 330 -1.01 32.73 32.84
N PHE A 331 -0.30 32.34 31.81
CA PHE A 331 0.64 31.21 31.89
C PHE A 331 2.07 31.63 31.51
N SER A 332 3.08 30.85 31.92
CA SER A 332 4.47 31.09 31.55
C SER A 332 4.84 30.32 30.28
N MET A 333 5.56 30.93 29.35
CA MET A 333 6.11 30.27 28.18
C MET A 333 7.21 29.24 28.49
N ASP A 334 7.71 29.22 29.72
CA ASP A 334 8.66 28.21 30.22
C ASP A 334 8.00 27.02 30.89
N THR A 335 6.65 27.04 31.02
CA THR A 335 5.90 25.91 31.55
C THR A 335 5.86 24.77 30.51
N PRO A 336 6.16 23.52 30.92
CA PRO A 336 6.01 22.36 30.04
C PRO A 336 4.60 22.27 29.42
N PHE A 337 4.48 21.90 28.15
CA PHE A 337 3.20 21.89 27.45
C PHE A 337 2.17 21.00 28.14
N ILE A 338 2.60 19.88 28.73
CA ILE A 338 1.73 18.94 29.44
C ILE A 338 1.12 19.54 30.72
N GLU A 339 1.84 20.48 31.36
CA GLU A 339 1.40 21.16 32.60
C GLU A 339 0.50 22.37 32.33
N LEU A 340 0.42 22.85 31.08
CA LEU A 340 -0.49 23.92 30.71
C LEU A 340 -1.94 23.49 30.90
N PRO A 341 -2.84 24.40 31.33
CA PRO A 341 -4.28 24.11 31.39
C PRO A 341 -4.81 23.59 30.05
N LYS A 342 -5.66 22.57 30.05
CA LYS A 342 -6.22 21.99 28.81
C LYS A 342 -6.82 23.03 27.87
N LYS A 343 -7.50 24.04 28.40
CA LYS A 343 -8.05 25.17 27.64
C LYS A 343 -6.94 25.93 26.88
N VAL A 344 -5.78 26.14 27.50
CA VAL A 344 -4.64 26.81 26.87
C VAL A 344 -4.03 25.93 25.79
N GLN A 345 -3.88 24.63 26.03
CA GLN A 345 -3.41 23.68 25.02
C GLN A 345 -4.32 23.68 23.79
N GLU A 346 -5.66 23.66 24.00
CA GLU A 346 -6.63 23.74 22.89
C GLU A 346 -6.54 25.05 22.12
N ILE A 347 -6.37 26.19 22.83
CA ILE A 347 -6.21 27.50 22.19
C ILE A 347 -4.93 27.56 21.35
N LEU A 348 -3.82 27.05 21.86
CA LEU A 348 -2.56 27.01 21.11
C LEU A 348 -2.71 26.20 19.81
N LEU A 349 -3.44 25.11 19.85
CA LEU A 349 -3.64 24.23 18.71
C LEU A 349 -4.74 24.71 17.74
N TYR A 350 -5.90 25.12 18.26
CA TYR A 350 -7.12 25.40 17.45
C TYR A 350 -7.55 26.87 17.43
N GLY A 351 -6.88 27.74 18.21
CA GLY A 351 -7.09 29.19 18.20
C GLY A 351 -8.11 29.73 19.21
N THR A 352 -8.19 31.05 19.28
CA THR A 352 -9.08 31.81 20.20
C THR A 352 -10.50 32.01 19.68
N ARG A 353 -10.80 31.47 18.46
CA ARG A 353 -12.06 31.66 17.74
C ARG A 353 -12.37 33.16 17.54
N GLU A 354 -13.34 33.72 18.29
CA GLU A 354 -13.76 35.12 18.17
C GLU A 354 -13.08 36.06 19.19
N GLU A 355 -12.35 35.52 20.16
CA GLU A 355 -11.70 36.31 21.22
C GLU A 355 -10.45 37.02 20.67
N LYS A 356 -10.41 38.34 20.81
CA LYS A 356 -9.32 39.17 20.33
C LYS A 356 -8.22 39.28 21.38
N LEU A 357 -6.99 39.15 20.94
CA LEU A 357 -5.78 39.31 21.72
C LEU A 357 -5.10 40.66 21.39
N GLU A 358 -4.52 41.28 22.36
CA GLU A 358 -3.64 42.41 22.15
C GLU A 358 -2.20 41.89 21.94
N VAL A 359 -1.73 41.99 20.70
CA VAL A 359 -0.37 41.54 20.32
C VAL A 359 0.56 42.72 20.26
N LYS A 360 1.64 42.67 21.05
CA LYS A 360 2.71 43.66 21.09
C LYS A 360 3.80 43.28 20.10
N TYR A 361 4.22 44.19 19.24
CA TYR A 361 5.36 43.96 18.33
C TYR A 361 6.46 44.98 18.57
N GLN A 362 7.70 44.53 18.43
CA GLN A 362 8.91 45.35 18.46
C GLN A 362 9.73 45.03 17.20
N ARG A 363 9.91 46.02 16.33
CA ARG A 363 10.75 45.96 15.12
C ARG A 363 11.82 47.02 15.16
N GLU A 364 12.83 46.88 14.30
CA GLU A 364 13.94 47.85 14.19
C GLU A 364 13.45 49.32 13.96
N PHE A 365 12.25 49.51 13.40
CA PHE A 365 11.68 50.82 13.05
C PHE A 365 10.44 51.22 13.88
N GLY A 366 10.19 50.60 15.04
CA GLY A 366 9.07 50.97 15.92
C GLY A 366 8.45 49.81 16.71
N SER A 367 7.78 50.18 17.80
CA SER A 367 6.96 49.26 18.62
C SER A 367 5.50 49.73 18.60
N GLY A 368 4.57 48.78 18.68
CA GLY A 368 3.14 49.08 18.73
C GLY A 368 2.33 47.86 19.18
N THR A 369 1.03 48.11 19.36
CA THR A 369 0.06 47.04 19.69
C THR A 369 -1.02 46.97 18.63
N PHE A 370 -1.52 45.79 18.35
CA PHE A 370 -2.69 45.60 17.52
C PHE A 370 -3.58 44.50 18.09
N GLN A 371 -4.87 44.60 17.87
CA GLN A 371 -5.84 43.57 18.28
C GLN A 371 -6.13 42.60 17.13
N THR A 372 -5.98 41.30 17.39
CA THR A 372 -6.27 40.22 16.42
C THR A 372 -6.72 38.97 17.13
N THR A 373 -7.35 38.07 16.39
CA THR A 373 -7.64 36.72 16.86
C THR A 373 -6.46 35.83 16.55
N PHE A 374 -6.22 34.85 17.40
CA PHE A 374 -5.22 33.81 17.14
C PHE A 374 -5.88 32.61 16.45
N GLU A 375 -5.44 32.29 15.26
CA GLU A 375 -6.04 31.21 14.44
C GLU A 375 -5.80 29.81 15.01
N GLY A 376 -4.69 29.60 15.74
CA GLY A 376 -4.23 28.27 16.17
C GLY A 376 -3.34 27.59 15.13
N VAL A 377 -2.41 26.78 15.60
CA VAL A 377 -1.39 26.15 14.73
C VAL A 377 -2.03 25.14 13.76
N ILE A 378 -2.91 24.28 14.24
CA ILE A 378 -3.61 23.29 13.43
C ILE A 378 -4.54 23.95 12.41
N THR A 379 -5.37 24.88 12.85
CA THR A 379 -6.32 25.60 11.99
C THR A 379 -5.58 26.35 10.88
N ASN A 380 -4.45 26.97 11.20
CA ASN A 380 -3.59 27.66 10.22
C ASN A 380 -3.04 26.67 9.17
N LEU A 381 -2.53 25.52 9.61
CA LEU A 381 -2.02 24.51 8.69
C LEU A 381 -3.13 23.93 7.80
N GLU A 382 -4.33 23.67 8.34
CA GLU A 382 -5.48 23.18 7.57
C GLU A 382 -5.92 24.20 6.53
N ARG A 383 -5.96 25.50 6.86
CA ARG A 383 -6.26 26.55 5.91
C ARG A 383 -5.19 26.63 4.82
N ARG A 384 -3.92 26.65 5.18
CA ARG A 384 -2.79 26.66 4.24
C ARG A 384 -2.82 25.46 3.29
N TYR A 385 -3.16 24.27 3.79
CA TYR A 385 -3.28 23.06 2.99
C TYR A 385 -4.36 23.18 1.92
N ARG A 386 -5.49 23.82 2.26
CA ARG A 386 -6.61 24.05 1.33
C ARG A 386 -6.31 25.13 0.29
N GLU A 387 -5.60 26.17 0.68
CA GLU A 387 -5.37 27.36 -0.16
C GLU A 387 -4.14 27.24 -1.06
N THR A 388 -3.16 26.44 -0.68
CA THR A 388 -1.92 26.31 -1.46
C THR A 388 -2.11 25.52 -2.76
N THR A 389 -1.52 26.04 -3.83
CA THR A 389 -1.43 25.37 -5.15
C THR A 389 -0.06 24.68 -5.34
N SER A 390 0.87 24.86 -4.41
CA SER A 390 2.21 24.27 -4.48
C SER A 390 2.22 22.85 -3.91
N ASP A 391 2.57 21.87 -4.71
CA ASP A 391 2.68 20.46 -4.28
C ASP A 391 3.75 20.28 -3.19
N ALA A 392 4.87 21.01 -3.26
CA ALA A 392 5.90 20.99 -2.23
C ALA A 392 5.36 21.49 -0.88
N ALA A 393 4.59 22.60 -0.87
CA ALA A 393 3.99 23.12 0.35
C ALA A 393 2.90 22.18 0.90
N LYS A 394 2.15 21.47 0.05
CA LYS A 394 1.22 20.43 0.49
C LYS A 394 1.94 19.27 1.14
N GLN A 395 3.01 18.78 0.53
CA GLN A 395 3.82 17.67 1.08
C GLN A 395 4.45 18.04 2.44
N ASP A 396 4.91 19.29 2.61
CA ASP A 396 5.43 19.76 3.89
C ASP A 396 4.36 19.75 5.00
N ILE A 397 3.11 20.07 4.65
CA ILE A 397 1.99 20.03 5.59
C ILE A 397 1.50 18.60 5.83
N GLU A 398 1.48 17.74 4.81
CA GLU A 398 1.14 16.33 4.92
C GLU A 398 2.06 15.58 5.91
N ALA A 399 3.30 16.03 6.08
CA ALA A 399 4.22 15.49 7.09
C ALA A 399 3.73 15.67 8.54
N TYR A 400 2.75 16.55 8.78
CA TYR A 400 2.10 16.75 10.09
C TYR A 400 0.73 16.08 10.18
N MET A 401 0.32 15.31 9.17
CA MET A 401 -0.96 14.62 9.13
C MET A 401 -0.83 13.14 9.47
N SER A 402 -1.85 12.60 10.12
CA SER A 402 -2.03 11.16 10.31
C SER A 402 -3.38 10.70 9.78
N ASN A 403 -3.44 9.41 9.45
CA ASN A 403 -4.68 8.77 9.05
C ASN A 403 -5.41 8.29 10.30
N ILE A 404 -6.53 8.94 10.62
CA ILE A 404 -7.39 8.54 11.74
C ILE A 404 -8.63 7.82 11.22
N PRO A 405 -9.12 6.77 11.91
CA PRO A 405 -10.39 6.12 11.54
C PRO A 405 -11.53 7.14 11.51
N CYS A 406 -12.37 7.05 10.49
CA CYS A 406 -13.55 7.91 10.36
C CYS A 406 -14.44 7.78 11.60
N PRO A 407 -14.86 8.88 12.26
CA PRO A 407 -15.65 8.81 13.49
C PRO A 407 -17.04 8.19 13.28
N GLU A 408 -17.63 8.29 12.10
CA GLU A 408 -18.94 7.71 11.79
C GLU A 408 -18.87 6.21 11.49
N CYS A 409 -18.09 5.81 10.48
CA CYS A 409 -18.03 4.42 10.06
C CYS A 409 -16.95 3.60 10.79
N ARG A 410 -16.07 4.22 11.58
CA ARG A 410 -15.00 3.57 12.36
C ARG A 410 -14.13 2.62 11.51
N GLY A 411 -13.79 3.07 10.31
CA GLY A 411 -13.00 2.27 9.35
C GLY A 411 -13.80 1.38 8.41
N LYS A 412 -15.08 1.12 8.67
CA LYS A 412 -15.93 0.19 7.89
C LYS A 412 -16.35 0.69 6.50
N ARG A 413 -16.05 1.96 6.12
CA ARG A 413 -16.22 2.57 4.79
C ARG A 413 -17.67 2.76 4.31
N LEU A 414 -18.65 2.03 4.85
CA LEU A 414 -20.04 1.97 4.40
C LEU A 414 -20.98 2.75 5.33
N LYS A 415 -22.19 3.03 4.84
CA LYS A 415 -23.29 3.60 5.61
C LYS A 415 -23.80 2.62 6.67
N PRO A 416 -24.40 3.12 7.78
CA PRO A 416 -24.98 2.27 8.82
C PRO A 416 -26.04 1.28 8.30
N GLU A 417 -26.87 1.69 7.33
CA GLU A 417 -27.89 0.85 6.73
C GLU A 417 -27.29 -0.34 5.96
N SER A 418 -26.18 -0.11 5.24
CA SER A 418 -25.45 -1.19 4.54
C SER A 418 -24.76 -2.14 5.50
N LEU A 419 -24.24 -1.62 6.60
CA LEU A 419 -23.59 -2.42 7.66
C LEU A 419 -24.58 -3.24 8.48
N ALA A 420 -25.84 -2.83 8.51
CA ALA A 420 -26.90 -3.52 9.22
C ALA A 420 -27.48 -4.73 8.46
N VAL A 421 -27.03 -5.00 7.23
CA VAL A 421 -27.39 -6.20 6.48
C VAL A 421 -26.40 -7.31 6.78
N THR A 422 -26.89 -8.49 7.18
CA THR A 422 -26.05 -9.62 7.57
C THR A 422 -26.37 -10.89 6.78
N VAL A 423 -25.38 -11.73 6.58
CA VAL A 423 -25.51 -13.13 6.11
C VAL A 423 -24.97 -14.01 7.23
N ASN A 424 -25.77 -14.95 7.73
CA ASN A 424 -25.45 -15.73 8.94
C ASN A 424 -24.97 -14.86 10.12
N GLY A 425 -25.55 -13.67 10.32
CA GLY A 425 -25.20 -12.75 11.42
C GLY A 425 -23.93 -11.93 11.21
N VAL A 426 -23.24 -12.06 10.07
CA VAL A 426 -22.00 -11.34 9.73
C VAL A 426 -22.30 -10.27 8.68
N SER A 427 -21.88 -9.03 8.91
CA SER A 427 -21.98 -7.93 7.94
C SER A 427 -20.89 -8.06 6.86
N ILE A 428 -21.08 -7.39 5.72
CA ILE A 428 -20.09 -7.37 4.64
C ILE A 428 -18.74 -6.77 5.07
N ALA A 429 -18.75 -5.80 5.99
CA ALA A 429 -17.52 -5.22 6.53
C ALA A 429 -16.78 -6.21 7.43
N GLU A 430 -17.50 -6.90 8.32
CA GLU A 430 -16.90 -7.94 9.17
C GLU A 430 -16.34 -9.10 8.35
N MET A 431 -17.05 -9.54 7.31
CA MET A 431 -16.50 -10.53 6.38
C MET A 431 -15.26 -10.00 5.64
N SER A 432 -15.23 -8.71 5.29
CA SER A 432 -14.05 -8.10 4.66
C SER A 432 -12.84 -8.03 5.61
N ASP A 433 -13.07 -7.93 6.91
CA ASP A 433 -12.03 -7.90 7.94
C ASP A 433 -11.49 -9.30 8.31
N MET A 434 -12.16 -10.36 7.86
CA MET A 434 -11.66 -11.73 7.98
C MET A 434 -10.40 -11.93 7.14
N THR A 435 -9.52 -12.81 7.60
CA THR A 435 -8.42 -13.33 6.77
C THR A 435 -8.99 -14.17 5.63
N VAL A 436 -8.20 -14.37 4.57
CA VAL A 436 -8.60 -15.20 3.42
C VAL A 436 -9.09 -16.58 3.87
N THR A 437 -8.35 -17.22 4.78
CA THR A 437 -8.74 -18.54 5.33
C THR A 437 -10.04 -18.49 6.14
N GLU A 438 -10.22 -17.48 6.98
CA GLU A 438 -11.45 -17.32 7.76
C GLU A 438 -12.65 -17.03 6.86
N ALA A 439 -12.49 -16.14 5.88
CA ALA A 439 -13.54 -15.82 4.90
C ALA A 439 -13.93 -17.06 4.08
N ARG A 440 -12.96 -17.89 3.69
CA ARG A 440 -13.22 -19.14 2.97
C ARG A 440 -13.99 -20.14 3.81
N ARG A 441 -13.60 -20.34 5.08
CA ARG A 441 -14.34 -21.17 6.03
C ARG A 441 -15.77 -20.66 6.24
N PHE A 442 -15.93 -19.35 6.40
CA PHE A 442 -17.24 -18.72 6.56
C PHE A 442 -18.14 -19.02 5.35
N ILE A 443 -17.66 -18.77 4.13
CA ILE A 443 -18.41 -18.99 2.88
C ILE A 443 -18.80 -20.46 2.71
N THR A 444 -17.90 -21.41 2.99
CA THR A 444 -18.18 -22.84 2.85
C THR A 444 -19.11 -23.37 3.95
N SER A 445 -19.20 -22.71 5.11
CA SER A 445 -20.04 -23.11 6.25
C SER A 445 -21.40 -22.40 6.31
N LEU A 446 -21.78 -21.60 5.31
CA LEU A 446 -23.05 -20.86 5.30
C LEU A 446 -24.26 -21.78 5.46
N LYS A 447 -25.11 -21.47 6.43
CA LYS A 447 -26.41 -22.14 6.65
C LYS A 447 -27.48 -21.35 5.89
N LEU A 448 -27.91 -21.88 4.77
CA LEU A 448 -28.89 -21.29 3.89
C LEU A 448 -30.10 -22.21 3.75
N THR A 449 -31.30 -21.62 3.59
CA THR A 449 -32.49 -22.33 3.17
C THR A 449 -32.32 -22.89 1.75
N ASP A 450 -33.15 -23.82 1.31
CA ASP A 450 -33.04 -24.43 -0.03
C ASP A 450 -33.17 -23.38 -1.14
N THR A 451 -34.02 -22.38 -0.97
CA THR A 451 -34.18 -21.28 -1.92
C THR A 451 -32.95 -20.37 -1.95
N GLU A 452 -32.44 -19.97 -0.79
CA GLU A 452 -31.24 -19.16 -0.68
C GLU A 452 -30.01 -19.90 -1.25
N ARG A 453 -29.94 -21.22 -1.04
CA ARG A 453 -28.87 -22.07 -1.58
C ARG A 453 -28.86 -22.06 -3.10
N MET A 454 -30.04 -22.22 -3.75
CA MET A 454 -30.11 -22.13 -5.21
C MET A 454 -29.66 -20.77 -5.75
N ILE A 455 -29.93 -19.69 -5.05
CA ILE A 455 -29.52 -18.33 -5.43
C ILE A 455 -28.02 -18.13 -5.21
N ALA A 456 -27.50 -18.60 -4.07
CA ALA A 456 -26.14 -18.31 -3.63
C ALA A 456 -25.08 -19.26 -4.20
N GLU A 457 -25.44 -20.47 -4.65
CA GLU A 457 -24.51 -21.55 -5.04
C GLU A 457 -23.43 -21.10 -6.03
N ARG A 458 -23.82 -20.40 -7.10
CA ARG A 458 -22.86 -19.91 -8.10
C ARG A 458 -21.94 -18.83 -7.52
N ILE A 459 -22.50 -17.94 -6.69
CA ILE A 459 -21.75 -16.86 -6.06
C ILE A 459 -20.75 -17.44 -5.04
N GLN A 460 -21.17 -18.42 -4.24
CA GLN A 460 -20.30 -19.11 -3.29
C GLN A 460 -19.13 -19.81 -3.98
N LYS A 461 -19.39 -20.53 -5.09
CA LYS A 461 -18.34 -21.20 -5.88
C LYS A 461 -17.30 -20.20 -6.39
N GLU A 462 -17.73 -19.03 -6.87
CA GLU A 462 -16.83 -18.01 -7.37
C GLU A 462 -15.98 -17.36 -6.24
N ILE A 463 -16.61 -17.10 -5.09
CA ILE A 463 -15.87 -16.57 -3.91
C ILE A 463 -14.89 -17.62 -3.40
N ASP A 464 -15.32 -18.89 -3.23
CA ASP A 464 -14.45 -19.96 -2.73
C ASP A 464 -13.25 -20.20 -3.65
N ALA A 465 -13.47 -20.23 -4.96
CA ALA A 465 -12.40 -20.40 -5.94
C ALA A 465 -11.35 -19.27 -5.83
N ARG A 466 -11.78 -18.01 -5.79
CA ARG A 466 -10.89 -16.87 -5.68
C ARG A 466 -10.13 -16.82 -4.35
N LEU A 467 -10.80 -17.13 -3.24
CA LEU A 467 -10.16 -17.25 -1.94
C LEU A 467 -9.14 -18.41 -1.93
N GLY A 468 -9.48 -19.54 -2.55
CA GLY A 468 -8.57 -20.67 -2.72
C GLY A 468 -7.32 -20.32 -3.53
N PHE A 469 -7.44 -19.50 -4.58
CA PHE A 469 -6.27 -19.03 -5.33
C PHE A 469 -5.37 -18.14 -4.48
N LEU A 470 -5.92 -17.26 -3.62
CA LEU A 470 -5.13 -16.46 -2.69
C LEU A 470 -4.39 -17.34 -1.67
N GLU A 471 -5.03 -18.38 -1.15
CA GLU A 471 -4.36 -19.36 -0.26
C GLU A 471 -3.22 -20.10 -0.98
N ASN A 472 -3.44 -20.51 -2.22
CA ASN A 472 -2.44 -21.25 -3.02
C ASN A 472 -1.19 -20.44 -3.34
N VAL A 473 -1.30 -19.10 -3.41
CA VAL A 473 -0.14 -18.22 -3.58
C VAL A 473 0.45 -17.73 -2.25
N GLY A 474 0.05 -18.32 -1.10
CA GLY A 474 0.59 -18.00 0.22
C GLY A 474 0.14 -16.65 0.79
N LEU A 475 -1.09 -16.20 0.47
CA LEU A 475 -1.69 -14.95 0.96
C LEU A 475 -2.87 -15.21 1.92
N ASP A 476 -2.89 -16.35 2.56
CA ASP A 476 -3.91 -16.83 3.49
C ASP A 476 -4.12 -15.91 4.72
N TYR A 477 -3.08 -15.21 5.13
CA TYR A 477 -3.07 -14.29 6.28
C TYR A 477 -3.63 -12.89 5.98
N LEU A 478 -3.81 -12.50 4.70
CA LEU A 478 -4.32 -11.17 4.35
C LEU A 478 -5.81 -11.06 4.65
N THR A 479 -6.24 -9.85 5.06
CA THR A 479 -7.66 -9.51 5.14
C THR A 479 -8.14 -8.89 3.82
N LEU A 480 -9.41 -9.12 3.47
CA LEU A 480 -9.99 -8.57 2.24
C LEU A 480 -10.14 -7.05 2.29
N SER A 481 -10.25 -6.46 3.51
CA SER A 481 -10.33 -5.01 3.74
C SER A 481 -8.99 -4.30 3.62
N ARG A 482 -7.85 -5.03 3.63
CA ARG A 482 -6.51 -4.44 3.59
C ARG A 482 -6.33 -3.59 2.33
N GLY A 483 -5.89 -2.35 2.52
CA GLY A 483 -5.66 -1.39 1.43
C GLY A 483 -4.52 -1.83 0.50
N ALA A 484 -4.74 -1.76 -0.81
CA ALA A 484 -3.74 -2.17 -1.80
C ALA A 484 -2.43 -1.34 -1.70
N CYS A 485 -2.51 -0.09 -1.25
CA CYS A 485 -1.34 0.77 -1.02
C CYS A 485 -0.46 0.35 0.16
N THR A 486 -0.93 -0.56 1.03
CA THR A 486 -0.20 -1.07 2.19
C THR A 486 0.46 -2.42 1.93
N LEU A 487 0.29 -2.97 0.73
CA LEU A 487 0.86 -4.25 0.33
C LEU A 487 2.34 -4.09 -0.04
N SER A 488 3.14 -5.08 0.27
CA SER A 488 4.49 -5.21 -0.30
C SER A 488 4.41 -5.48 -1.81
N GLY A 489 5.50 -5.22 -2.54
CA GLY A 489 5.56 -5.51 -3.98
C GLY A 489 5.22 -6.96 -4.31
N GLY A 490 5.78 -7.92 -3.55
CA GLY A 490 5.51 -9.34 -3.72
C GLY A 490 4.06 -9.73 -3.39
N GLU A 491 3.44 -9.18 -2.32
CA GLU A 491 2.03 -9.40 -2.01
C GLU A 491 1.12 -8.91 -3.16
N ALA A 492 1.37 -7.71 -3.67
CA ALA A 492 0.58 -7.13 -4.77
C ALA A 492 0.71 -7.96 -6.07
N GLN A 493 1.91 -8.44 -6.37
CA GLN A 493 2.17 -9.30 -7.52
C GLN A 493 1.44 -10.64 -7.41
N ARG A 494 1.50 -11.30 -6.24
CA ARG A 494 0.79 -12.56 -6.00
C ARG A 494 -0.73 -12.42 -6.05
N ILE A 495 -1.28 -11.28 -5.59
CA ILE A 495 -2.71 -11.00 -5.75
C ILE A 495 -3.08 -10.94 -7.23
N ARG A 496 -2.28 -10.30 -8.08
CA ARG A 496 -2.52 -10.28 -9.54
C ARG A 496 -2.41 -11.67 -10.13
N LEU A 497 -1.39 -12.44 -9.73
CA LEU A 497 -1.23 -13.82 -10.16
C LEU A 497 -2.48 -14.65 -9.81
N ALA A 498 -2.97 -14.57 -8.56
CA ALA A 498 -4.18 -15.26 -8.12
C ALA A 498 -5.40 -14.83 -8.94
N THR A 499 -5.54 -13.54 -9.27
CA THR A 499 -6.63 -13.02 -10.11
C THR A 499 -6.55 -13.58 -11.53
N GLN A 500 -5.36 -13.68 -12.13
CA GLN A 500 -5.16 -14.22 -13.47
C GLN A 500 -5.43 -15.72 -13.53
N ILE A 501 -5.04 -16.49 -12.51
CA ILE A 501 -5.37 -17.91 -12.39
C ILE A 501 -6.88 -18.09 -12.35
N GLY A 502 -7.57 -17.24 -11.58
CA GLY A 502 -9.02 -17.24 -11.46
C GLY A 502 -9.76 -16.97 -12.78
N SER A 503 -9.10 -16.35 -13.75
CA SER A 503 -9.69 -16.15 -15.09
C SER A 503 -9.82 -17.41 -15.94
N GLY A 504 -9.07 -18.49 -15.59
CA GLY A 504 -9.10 -19.78 -16.30
C GLY A 504 -8.68 -19.70 -17.77
N LEU A 505 -7.89 -18.70 -18.15
CA LEU A 505 -7.45 -18.52 -19.53
C LEU A 505 -6.49 -19.63 -19.96
N MET A 506 -6.66 -20.12 -21.17
CA MET A 506 -5.86 -21.18 -21.78
C MET A 506 -5.18 -20.71 -23.06
N GLY A 507 -3.99 -21.26 -23.34
CA GLY A 507 -3.23 -20.91 -24.55
C GLY A 507 -2.60 -19.50 -24.50
N VAL A 508 -2.44 -18.93 -23.33
CA VAL A 508 -1.88 -17.58 -23.09
C VAL A 508 -0.37 -17.69 -22.78
N LEU A 509 0.37 -16.66 -23.11
CA LEU A 509 1.76 -16.46 -22.69
C LEU A 509 1.77 -15.57 -21.45
N TYR A 510 2.12 -16.14 -20.28
CA TYR A 510 2.33 -15.38 -19.07
C TYR A 510 3.79 -15.04 -18.91
N ILE A 511 4.08 -13.77 -18.57
CA ILE A 511 5.42 -13.30 -18.29
C ILE A 511 5.44 -12.71 -16.89
N LEU A 512 6.25 -13.31 -15.99
CA LEU A 512 6.33 -12.97 -14.58
C LEU A 512 7.72 -12.46 -14.22
N ASP A 513 7.77 -11.41 -13.39
CA ASP A 513 9.02 -10.82 -12.90
C ASP A 513 9.22 -11.20 -11.43
N GLU A 514 10.13 -12.10 -11.16
CA GLU A 514 10.55 -12.55 -9.82
C GLU A 514 9.36 -12.87 -8.87
N PRO A 515 8.47 -13.80 -9.22
CA PRO A 515 7.27 -14.06 -8.41
C PRO A 515 7.56 -14.69 -7.04
N SER A 516 8.76 -15.25 -6.82
CA SER A 516 9.21 -15.82 -5.53
C SER A 516 9.64 -14.77 -4.51
N ILE A 517 9.65 -13.48 -4.90
CA ILE A 517 10.17 -12.39 -4.08
C ILE A 517 9.48 -12.29 -2.72
N GLY A 518 10.26 -12.16 -1.63
CA GLY A 518 9.75 -12.04 -0.27
C GLY A 518 9.02 -13.28 0.24
N LEU A 519 9.18 -14.43 -0.44
CA LEU A 519 8.65 -15.72 0.01
C LEU A 519 9.65 -16.50 0.85
N HIS A 520 9.13 -17.10 1.91
CA HIS A 520 9.83 -18.19 2.57
C HIS A 520 9.79 -19.44 1.67
N GLN A 521 10.81 -20.31 1.73
CA GLN A 521 10.89 -21.54 0.90
C GLN A 521 9.63 -22.40 0.98
N ARG A 522 9.01 -22.52 2.15
CA ARG A 522 7.73 -23.22 2.33
C ARG A 522 6.61 -22.65 1.42
N ASP A 523 6.53 -21.33 1.30
CA ASP A 523 5.50 -20.67 0.52
C ASP A 523 5.85 -20.70 -0.97
N ASN A 524 7.15 -20.74 -1.32
CA ASN A 524 7.64 -20.89 -2.69
C ASN A 524 7.18 -22.21 -3.35
N ALA A 525 7.21 -23.31 -2.61
CA ALA A 525 6.72 -24.60 -3.11
C ALA A 525 5.23 -24.54 -3.53
N ARG A 526 4.38 -23.80 -2.81
CA ARG A 526 2.96 -23.59 -3.17
C ARG A 526 2.84 -22.76 -4.45
N LEU A 527 3.64 -21.69 -4.57
CA LEU A 527 3.70 -20.88 -5.78
C LEU A 527 4.08 -21.72 -7.00
N LEU A 528 5.14 -22.52 -6.89
CA LEU A 528 5.60 -23.42 -7.98
C LEU A 528 4.51 -24.42 -8.40
N SER A 529 3.82 -25.03 -7.44
CA SER A 529 2.68 -25.91 -7.72
C SER A 529 1.59 -25.17 -8.53
N THR A 530 1.34 -23.92 -8.20
CA THR A 530 0.36 -23.07 -8.90
C THR A 530 0.81 -22.74 -10.32
N LEU A 531 2.07 -22.35 -10.52
CA LEU A 531 2.64 -22.09 -11.85
C LEU A 531 2.62 -23.35 -12.74
N LYS A 532 2.96 -24.51 -12.18
CA LYS A 532 2.84 -25.80 -12.87
C LYS A 532 1.39 -26.10 -13.26
N GLY A 533 0.41 -25.81 -12.38
CA GLY A 533 -1.01 -25.94 -12.71
C GLY A 533 -1.43 -25.06 -13.89
N MET A 534 -0.95 -23.81 -13.95
CA MET A 534 -1.19 -22.93 -15.11
C MET A 534 -0.57 -23.48 -16.40
N ARG A 535 0.66 -23.99 -16.34
CA ARG A 535 1.31 -24.66 -17.48
C ARG A 535 0.49 -25.84 -17.97
N ASP A 536 0.04 -26.69 -17.05
CA ASP A 536 -0.69 -27.93 -17.36
C ASP A 536 -2.08 -27.64 -17.99
N MET A 537 -2.62 -26.43 -17.80
CA MET A 537 -3.79 -25.94 -18.56
C MET A 537 -3.45 -25.54 -20.01
N GLY A 538 -2.23 -25.71 -20.47
CA GLY A 538 -1.81 -25.39 -21.85
C GLY A 538 -1.31 -23.95 -22.03
N ASN A 539 -0.86 -23.29 -20.97
CA ASN A 539 -0.24 -21.98 -21.05
C ASN A 539 1.28 -22.06 -21.15
N THR A 540 1.89 -21.08 -21.76
CA THR A 540 3.34 -20.88 -21.75
C THR A 540 3.68 -19.85 -20.68
N LEU A 541 4.60 -20.21 -19.76
CA LEU A 541 5.04 -19.31 -18.71
C LEU A 541 6.51 -18.96 -18.91
N ILE A 542 6.82 -17.67 -18.99
CA ILE A 542 8.19 -17.15 -18.96
C ILE A 542 8.35 -16.44 -17.60
N VAL A 543 9.28 -16.90 -16.81
CA VAL A 543 9.54 -16.37 -15.45
C VAL A 543 10.96 -15.85 -15.40
N VAL A 544 11.14 -14.58 -15.11
CA VAL A 544 12.46 -14.01 -14.78
C VAL A 544 12.72 -14.35 -13.34
N GLU A 545 13.76 -15.18 -13.05
CA GLU A 545 13.98 -15.68 -11.70
C GLU A 545 15.46 -15.92 -11.37
N HIS A 546 15.72 -15.91 -10.05
CA HIS A 546 17.02 -16.14 -9.46
C HIS A 546 17.02 -17.23 -8.39
N ASP A 547 15.83 -17.69 -8.00
CA ASP A 547 15.63 -18.70 -6.97
C ASP A 547 16.06 -20.09 -7.46
N GLU A 548 16.88 -20.81 -6.65
CA GLU A 548 17.44 -22.12 -7.00
C GLU A 548 16.33 -23.17 -7.21
N GLU A 549 15.31 -23.18 -6.33
CA GLU A 549 14.22 -24.15 -6.39
C GLU A 549 13.37 -23.97 -7.65
N THR A 550 13.06 -22.71 -7.98
CA THR A 550 12.29 -22.38 -9.19
C THR A 550 13.06 -22.76 -10.46
N MET A 551 14.37 -22.55 -10.51
CA MET A 551 15.19 -22.94 -11.64
C MET A 551 15.28 -24.45 -11.80
N LEU A 552 15.42 -25.21 -10.70
CA LEU A 552 15.48 -26.68 -10.75
C LEU A 552 14.14 -27.31 -11.16
N ASP A 553 13.02 -26.64 -10.84
CA ASP A 553 11.66 -27.08 -11.16
C ASP A 553 11.18 -26.66 -12.57
N ALA A 554 11.98 -25.84 -13.28
CA ALA A 554 11.64 -25.38 -14.63
C ALA A 554 11.75 -26.50 -15.68
N ASP A 555 10.89 -26.44 -16.71
CA ASP A 555 11.02 -27.32 -17.88
C ASP A 555 12.15 -26.89 -18.80
N TYR A 556 12.48 -25.59 -18.80
CA TYR A 556 13.48 -24.98 -19.68
C TYR A 556 14.07 -23.72 -19.06
N ILE A 557 15.37 -23.53 -19.18
CA ILE A 557 16.08 -22.38 -18.65
C ILE A 557 16.84 -21.68 -19.79
N VAL A 558 16.86 -20.35 -19.77
CA VAL A 558 17.68 -19.50 -20.63
C VAL A 558 18.56 -18.62 -19.73
N ASP A 559 19.84 -18.85 -19.79
CA ASP A 559 20.85 -18.07 -19.04
C ASP A 559 21.40 -16.92 -19.91
N ILE A 560 21.21 -15.69 -19.45
CA ILE A 560 21.56 -14.47 -20.18
C ILE A 560 22.74 -13.78 -19.49
N GLY A 561 23.78 -13.49 -20.27
CA GLY A 561 25.03 -12.93 -19.73
C GLY A 561 25.99 -12.51 -20.84
N PRO A 562 27.32 -12.71 -20.63
CA PRO A 562 27.99 -13.22 -19.43
C PRO A 562 28.10 -12.20 -18.28
N GLY A 563 27.94 -10.90 -18.54
CA GLY A 563 28.04 -9.81 -17.60
C GLY A 563 26.79 -8.96 -17.52
N ALA A 564 26.90 -7.76 -16.97
CA ALA A 564 25.84 -6.77 -16.87
C ALA A 564 26.06 -5.63 -17.90
N GLY A 565 24.99 -4.90 -18.24
CA GLY A 565 25.05 -3.75 -19.14
C GLY A 565 25.64 -4.12 -20.50
N GLU A 566 26.69 -3.40 -20.95
CA GLU A 566 27.34 -3.64 -22.22
C GLU A 566 28.04 -5.00 -22.35
N HIS A 567 28.39 -5.60 -21.22
CA HIS A 567 28.98 -6.94 -21.16
C HIS A 567 27.95 -8.07 -21.16
N GLY A 568 26.65 -7.74 -21.11
CA GLY A 568 25.54 -8.67 -21.13
C GLY A 568 24.92 -8.84 -22.54
N GLY A 569 23.65 -9.20 -22.53
CA GLY A 569 22.81 -9.21 -23.74
C GLY A 569 23.02 -10.39 -24.68
N ARG A 570 23.56 -11.50 -24.19
CA ARG A 570 23.76 -12.74 -25.00
C ARG A 570 23.19 -13.94 -24.27
N VAL A 571 22.65 -14.92 -24.98
CA VAL A 571 22.31 -16.24 -24.44
C VAL A 571 23.61 -17.03 -24.25
N ILE A 572 23.91 -17.41 -23.00
CA ILE A 572 25.12 -18.15 -22.64
C ILE A 572 24.86 -19.66 -22.70
N ALA A 573 23.70 -20.07 -22.17
CA ALA A 573 23.25 -21.45 -22.18
C ALA A 573 21.72 -21.49 -22.23
N GLN A 574 21.17 -22.54 -22.81
CA GLN A 574 19.72 -22.79 -22.86
C GLN A 574 19.47 -24.29 -22.88
N GLY A 575 18.40 -24.75 -22.25
CA GLY A 575 18.03 -26.16 -22.17
C GLY A 575 17.35 -26.52 -20.87
N THR A 576 17.36 -27.79 -20.53
CA THR A 576 16.86 -28.30 -19.26
C THR A 576 17.79 -27.87 -18.09
N PRO A 577 17.33 -27.93 -16.83
CA PRO A 577 18.19 -27.65 -15.69
C PRO A 577 19.50 -28.46 -15.70
N GLU A 578 19.46 -29.72 -16.11
CA GLU A 578 20.64 -30.59 -16.21
C GLU A 578 21.63 -30.09 -17.26
N GLU A 579 21.16 -29.64 -18.41
CA GLU A 579 21.99 -29.11 -19.48
C GLU A 579 22.67 -27.79 -19.04
N ILE A 580 21.94 -26.92 -18.32
CA ILE A 580 22.49 -25.70 -17.72
C ILE A 580 23.56 -26.04 -16.66
N MET A 581 23.32 -27.01 -15.79
CA MET A 581 24.28 -27.46 -14.78
C MET A 581 25.55 -28.06 -15.43
N ALA A 582 25.44 -28.69 -16.57
CA ALA A 582 26.56 -29.23 -17.30
C ALA A 582 27.40 -28.16 -18.01
N SER A 583 26.84 -26.98 -18.31
CA SER A 583 27.52 -25.89 -18.99
C SER A 583 28.66 -25.29 -18.15
N GLU A 584 29.86 -25.23 -18.71
CA GLU A 584 31.02 -24.59 -18.07
C GLU A 584 30.96 -23.07 -18.11
N ASN A 585 30.37 -22.51 -19.16
CA ASN A 585 30.29 -21.05 -19.38
C ASN A 585 29.16 -20.39 -18.59
N SER A 586 28.19 -21.13 -18.11
CA SER A 586 27.06 -20.62 -17.34
C SER A 586 27.46 -20.41 -15.88
N ILE A 587 27.46 -19.18 -15.41
CA ILE A 587 27.68 -18.84 -13.99
C ILE A 587 26.52 -19.43 -13.17
N THR A 588 25.28 -19.31 -13.63
CA THR A 588 24.10 -19.93 -13.03
C THR A 588 24.27 -21.44 -12.90
N GLY A 589 24.71 -22.12 -13.98
CA GLY A 589 24.96 -23.56 -13.97
C GLY A 589 26.06 -23.99 -12.98
N GLN A 590 27.07 -23.12 -12.78
CA GLN A 590 28.13 -23.38 -11.79
C GLN A 590 27.60 -23.34 -10.36
N TYR A 591 26.65 -22.44 -10.04
CA TYR A 591 26.01 -22.38 -8.71
C TYR A 591 25.01 -23.52 -8.55
N LEU A 592 24.13 -23.78 -9.50
CA LEU A 592 23.16 -24.88 -9.43
C LEU A 592 23.81 -26.26 -9.29
N SER A 593 24.94 -26.50 -9.99
CA SER A 593 25.72 -27.75 -9.85
C SER A 593 26.54 -27.82 -8.58
N GLY A 594 26.64 -26.71 -7.82
CA GLY A 594 27.47 -26.62 -6.62
C GLY A 594 28.99 -26.55 -6.88
N ARG A 595 29.42 -26.34 -8.16
CA ARG A 595 30.81 -26.04 -8.49
C ARG A 595 31.26 -24.70 -7.91
N ARG A 596 30.35 -23.75 -7.83
CA ARG A 596 30.46 -22.51 -7.04
C ARG A 596 29.41 -22.50 -5.95
N PHE A 597 29.72 -21.92 -4.80
CA PHE A 597 28.78 -21.74 -3.69
C PHE A 597 29.30 -20.64 -2.77
N ILE A 598 28.39 -20.05 -2.00
CA ILE A 598 28.72 -19.07 -0.96
C ILE A 598 29.21 -19.87 0.27
N PRO A 599 30.48 -19.70 0.72
CA PRO A 599 31.01 -20.45 1.83
C PRO A 599 30.43 -20.01 3.17
N LEU A 600 30.43 -20.93 4.15
CA LEU A 600 30.15 -20.57 5.55
C LEU A 600 31.27 -19.68 6.08
N PRO A 601 31.00 -18.74 7.00
CA PRO A 601 32.03 -17.98 7.68
C PRO A 601 32.89 -18.91 8.54
N GLU A 602 34.22 -18.67 8.59
CA GLU A 602 35.16 -19.49 9.39
C GLU A 602 34.85 -19.46 10.89
N SER A 603 34.36 -18.33 11.38
CA SER A 603 33.91 -18.16 12.76
C SER A 603 32.78 -17.10 12.81
N ARG A 604 31.86 -17.27 13.76
CA ARG A 604 30.80 -16.29 14.00
C ARG A 604 31.25 -15.26 15.03
N ARG A 605 30.89 -13.98 14.80
CA ARG A 605 31.20 -12.90 15.72
C ARG A 605 30.39 -13.06 17.01
N ARG A 606 30.94 -12.54 18.11
CA ARG A 606 30.25 -12.45 19.39
C ARG A 606 29.93 -10.99 19.70
N ASN A 607 28.77 -10.73 20.27
CA ASN A 607 28.28 -9.40 20.59
C ASN A 607 28.94 -8.72 21.81
N GLY A 608 29.87 -9.40 22.50
CA GLY A 608 30.54 -8.83 23.68
C GLY A 608 29.57 -8.38 24.79
N ASP A 609 28.48 -9.10 24.99
CA ASP A 609 27.39 -8.82 25.92
C ASP A 609 26.62 -7.48 25.69
N LYS A 610 26.71 -6.94 24.50
CA LYS A 610 25.98 -5.72 24.09
C LYS A 610 24.67 -6.10 23.42
N TRP A 611 23.56 -5.61 23.95
CA TRP A 611 22.22 -5.97 23.49
C TRP A 611 21.33 -4.74 23.35
N LEU A 612 20.52 -4.72 22.32
CA LEU A 612 19.36 -3.87 22.20
C LEU A 612 18.12 -4.70 22.57
N ARG A 613 17.45 -4.36 23.66
CA ARG A 613 16.32 -5.14 24.20
C ARG A 613 15.01 -4.40 23.97
N VAL A 614 14.16 -4.96 23.13
CA VAL A 614 12.80 -4.49 22.88
C VAL A 614 11.88 -5.14 23.88
N LYS A 615 11.07 -4.35 24.61
CA LYS A 615 10.13 -4.82 25.63
C LYS A 615 8.69 -4.71 25.14
N CYS A 616 7.93 -5.80 25.28
CA CYS A 616 6.50 -5.87 25.01
C CYS A 616 6.10 -5.31 23.66
N ALA A 617 6.76 -5.70 22.57
CA ALA A 617 6.40 -5.32 21.21
C ALA A 617 5.02 -5.86 20.84
N ARG A 618 4.06 -4.96 20.44
CA ARG A 618 2.64 -5.31 20.27
C ARG A 618 1.97 -4.71 19.04
N VAL A 619 2.75 -4.24 18.09
CA VAL A 619 2.24 -3.65 16.85
C VAL A 619 1.76 -4.73 15.88
N ASN A 620 0.65 -4.47 15.16
CA ASN A 620 0.03 -5.38 14.19
C ASN A 620 -0.26 -6.76 14.80
N ASN A 621 0.42 -7.80 14.32
CA ASN A 621 0.23 -9.18 14.80
C ASN A 621 1.18 -9.58 15.95
N LEU A 622 2.07 -8.70 16.41
CA LEU A 622 3.00 -9.00 17.50
C LEU A 622 2.26 -9.22 18.84
N LYS A 623 2.62 -10.30 19.55
CA LYS A 623 1.92 -10.79 20.75
C LYS A 623 2.65 -10.40 22.05
N ASN A 624 2.91 -9.10 22.28
CA ASN A 624 3.63 -8.61 23.46
C ASN A 624 4.97 -9.32 23.67
N ILE A 625 5.78 -9.36 22.64
CA ILE A 625 7.03 -10.12 22.66
C ILE A 625 8.21 -9.26 23.14
N ASP A 626 9.09 -9.92 23.90
CA ASP A 626 10.41 -9.38 24.24
C ASP A 626 11.46 -9.94 23.27
N VAL A 627 12.25 -9.03 22.68
CA VAL A 627 13.25 -9.42 21.67
C VAL A 627 14.60 -8.80 21.99
N ASP A 628 15.64 -9.63 22.07
CA ASP A 628 17.02 -9.22 22.27
C ASP A 628 17.75 -9.24 20.92
N ILE A 629 18.28 -8.10 20.48
CA ILE A 629 19.07 -7.96 19.26
C ILE A 629 20.52 -7.74 19.65
N PRO A 630 21.45 -8.64 19.29
CA PRO A 630 22.86 -8.47 19.63
C PRO A 630 23.48 -7.33 18.82
N LEU A 631 24.28 -6.49 19.46
CA LEU A 631 24.97 -5.36 18.83
C LEU A 631 26.37 -5.74 18.33
N GLY A 632 26.83 -5.07 17.26
CA GLY A 632 28.14 -5.27 16.67
C GLY A 632 28.30 -6.57 15.87
N VAL A 633 27.19 -7.18 15.46
CA VAL A 633 27.16 -8.44 14.70
C VAL A 633 26.17 -8.37 13.54
N PHE A 634 26.20 -9.34 12.65
CA PHE A 634 25.26 -9.52 11.56
C PHE A 634 24.10 -10.43 11.99
N THR A 635 22.91 -9.83 12.13
CA THR A 635 21.68 -10.50 12.57
C THR A 635 20.69 -10.61 11.43
N CYS A 636 20.14 -11.80 11.18
CA CYS A 636 19.01 -12.03 10.27
C CYS A 636 17.70 -12.19 11.05
N VAL A 637 16.66 -11.47 10.64
CA VAL A 637 15.29 -11.66 11.09
C VAL A 637 14.55 -12.47 10.03
N THR A 638 14.16 -13.69 10.36
CA THR A 638 13.64 -14.70 9.45
C THR A 638 12.21 -15.11 9.81
N GLY A 639 11.61 -16.00 9.03
CA GLY A 639 10.29 -16.58 9.28
C GLY A 639 9.37 -16.50 8.06
N VAL A 640 8.24 -17.18 8.11
CA VAL A 640 7.27 -17.25 7.02
C VAL A 640 6.69 -15.87 6.67
N SER A 641 6.06 -15.75 5.48
CA SER A 641 5.40 -14.51 5.05
C SER A 641 4.30 -14.13 6.05
N GLY A 642 4.22 -12.83 6.41
CA GLY A 642 3.24 -12.34 7.39
C GLY A 642 3.50 -12.70 8.86
N SER A 643 4.65 -13.34 9.22
CA SER A 643 4.96 -13.73 10.60
C SER A 643 5.24 -12.57 11.57
N GLY A 644 5.38 -11.34 11.08
CA GLY A 644 5.60 -10.14 11.91
C GLY A 644 7.03 -9.56 11.85
N LYS A 645 7.91 -10.05 10.95
CA LYS A 645 9.28 -9.55 10.76
C LYS A 645 9.34 -8.03 10.55
N SER A 646 8.63 -7.52 9.55
CA SER A 646 8.59 -6.09 9.24
C SER A 646 7.90 -5.28 10.34
N SER A 647 6.92 -5.86 11.06
CA SER A 647 6.31 -5.23 12.23
C SER A 647 7.34 -5.04 13.35
N LEU A 648 8.17 -6.04 13.65
CA LEU A 648 9.22 -5.94 14.64
C LEU A 648 10.31 -4.96 14.22
N VAL A 649 10.87 -5.13 13.02
CA VAL A 649 12.06 -4.38 12.60
C VAL A 649 11.69 -2.96 12.15
N ASN A 650 10.69 -2.82 11.25
CA ASN A 650 10.37 -1.52 10.65
C ASN A 650 9.45 -0.66 11.54
N GLU A 651 8.42 -1.26 12.18
CA GLU A 651 7.45 -0.50 12.97
C GLU A 651 7.94 -0.25 14.41
N VAL A 652 8.55 -1.25 15.05
CA VAL A 652 9.01 -1.11 16.44
C VAL A 652 10.44 -0.57 16.49
N VAL A 653 11.43 -1.35 16.06
CA VAL A 653 12.86 -1.01 16.23
C VAL A 653 13.22 0.26 15.47
N LYS A 654 12.98 0.28 14.16
CA LYS A 654 13.38 1.39 13.30
C LYS A 654 12.72 2.70 13.68
N LYS A 655 11.39 2.73 13.82
CA LYS A 655 10.66 3.98 14.11
C LYS A 655 11.03 4.55 15.47
N THR A 656 11.17 3.72 16.49
CA THR A 656 11.58 4.17 17.84
C THR A 656 13.00 4.71 17.81
N LEU A 657 13.95 4.02 17.21
CA LEU A 657 15.34 4.49 17.15
C LEU A 657 15.53 5.70 16.25
N LEU A 658 14.76 5.83 15.15
CA LEU A 658 14.77 7.07 14.35
C LEU A 658 14.29 8.28 15.15
N HIS A 659 13.32 8.09 16.04
CA HIS A 659 12.89 9.14 16.95
C HIS A 659 13.98 9.48 17.98
N ASP A 660 14.52 8.48 18.66
CA ASP A 660 15.40 8.67 19.80
C ASP A 660 16.81 9.13 19.39
N LEU A 661 17.38 8.54 18.33
CA LEU A 661 18.74 8.84 17.84
C LEU A 661 18.77 9.95 16.79
N ASN A 662 17.86 9.93 15.82
CA ASN A 662 17.87 10.84 14.67
C ASN A 662 16.90 12.01 14.83
N ARG A 663 16.19 12.14 15.97
CA ARG A 663 15.23 13.20 16.29
C ARG A 663 14.13 13.29 15.20
N ALA A 664 13.65 12.15 14.71
CA ALA A 664 12.54 12.13 13.77
C ALA A 664 11.28 12.72 14.40
N LYS A 665 10.45 13.39 13.60
CA LYS A 665 9.24 14.09 14.06
C LYS A 665 8.15 13.15 14.57
N TYR A 666 8.14 11.90 14.13
CA TYR A 666 7.13 10.91 14.46
C TYR A 666 7.49 10.17 15.74
N ILE A 667 6.58 10.15 16.71
CA ILE A 667 6.68 9.34 17.94
C ILE A 667 5.81 8.10 17.75
N PRO A 668 6.38 6.89 17.71
CA PRO A 668 5.58 5.67 17.69
C PRO A 668 4.86 5.50 19.04
N LYS A 669 3.51 5.50 19.00
CA LYS A 669 2.69 5.30 20.21
C LYS A 669 2.30 3.84 20.33
N ASP A 670 2.32 3.34 21.56
CA ASP A 670 1.82 1.99 21.91
C ASP A 670 2.40 0.82 21.11
N VAL A 671 3.60 0.98 20.53
CA VAL A 671 4.25 -0.06 19.74
C VAL A 671 5.03 -1.04 20.62
N CYS A 672 5.61 -0.54 21.72
CA CYS A 672 6.34 -1.31 22.74
C CYS A 672 6.39 -0.50 24.06
N ASP A 673 6.82 -1.14 25.14
CA ASP A 673 6.99 -0.45 26.44
C ASP A 673 8.31 0.35 26.48
N GLY A 674 9.28 0.01 25.64
CA GLY A 674 10.54 0.71 25.49
C GLY A 674 11.61 -0.16 24.87
N ILE A 675 12.75 0.48 24.55
CA ILE A 675 13.95 -0.20 24.05
C ILE A 675 15.11 0.17 24.96
N GLU A 676 15.76 -0.84 25.54
CA GLU A 676 16.96 -0.69 26.38
C GLU A 676 18.22 -0.85 25.51
N GLY A 677 19.30 -0.16 25.86
CA GLY A 677 20.60 -0.27 25.19
C GLY A 677 20.81 0.70 24.04
N ILE A 678 19.91 1.67 23.87
CA ILE A 678 19.98 2.71 22.80
C ILE A 678 21.24 3.56 22.93
N GLU A 679 21.70 3.79 24.15
CA GLU A 679 22.92 4.56 24.47
C GLU A 679 24.21 3.98 23.89
N GLN A 680 24.17 2.71 23.45
CA GLN A 680 25.29 2.03 22.80
C GLN A 680 25.38 2.36 21.29
N LEU A 681 24.36 3.00 20.74
CA LEU A 681 24.25 3.38 19.34
C LEU A 681 24.38 4.90 19.17
N ASP A 682 24.97 5.31 18.07
CA ASP A 682 25.08 6.74 17.71
C ASP A 682 24.05 7.16 16.63
N LYS A 683 23.67 6.24 15.77
CA LYS A 683 22.67 6.49 14.71
C LYS A 683 22.10 5.19 14.17
N ILE A 684 20.93 5.31 13.52
CA ILE A 684 20.31 4.26 12.72
C ILE A 684 20.29 4.68 11.24
N ILE A 685 20.57 3.74 10.36
CA ILE A 685 20.51 3.89 8.91
C ILE A 685 19.55 2.87 8.35
N ASP A 686 18.52 3.35 7.69
CA ASP A 686 17.50 2.56 7.02
C ASP A 686 17.80 2.44 5.52
N ILE A 687 17.89 1.21 5.03
CA ILE A 687 18.16 0.88 3.63
C ILE A 687 17.03 0.02 3.09
N ASP A 688 15.96 0.67 2.69
CA ASP A 688 14.75 0.06 2.13
C ASP A 688 14.73 0.13 0.59
N GLN A 689 13.77 -0.55 -0.03
CA GLN A 689 13.58 -0.61 -1.49
C GLN A 689 12.87 0.63 -2.06
N SER A 690 12.56 1.65 -1.25
CA SER A 690 11.91 2.87 -1.74
C SER A 690 12.81 3.62 -2.72
N PRO A 691 12.23 4.28 -3.75
CA PRO A 691 13.02 5.04 -4.73
C PRO A 691 13.92 6.09 -4.06
N ILE A 692 15.10 6.33 -4.62
CA ILE A 692 16.03 7.38 -4.16
C ILE A 692 15.53 8.81 -4.41
N GLY A 693 14.37 8.96 -4.98
CA GLY A 693 13.66 10.22 -5.22
C GLY A 693 12.41 10.00 -6.05
N ARG A 694 11.49 10.96 -5.99
CA ARG A 694 10.17 10.89 -6.65
C ARG A 694 10.12 11.55 -8.02
N THR A 695 11.18 12.25 -8.44
CA THR A 695 11.22 13.02 -9.68
C THR A 695 12.32 12.52 -10.61
N PRO A 696 12.20 12.72 -11.92
CA PRO A 696 13.26 12.38 -12.90
C PRO A 696 14.60 13.11 -12.66
N ARG A 697 14.62 14.15 -11.80
CA ARG A 697 15.85 14.87 -11.41
C ARG A 697 16.70 14.10 -10.43
N SER A 698 16.08 13.24 -9.62
CA SER A 698 16.82 12.37 -8.71
C SER A 698 17.48 11.25 -9.52
N ASN A 699 18.77 11.06 -9.32
CA ASN A 699 19.57 10.04 -9.99
C ASN A 699 20.73 9.58 -9.09
N PRO A 700 21.44 8.49 -9.40
CA PRO A 700 22.55 7.98 -8.60
C PRO A 700 23.61 9.02 -8.28
N ALA A 701 23.99 9.88 -9.25
CA ALA A 701 25.02 10.91 -9.04
C ALA A 701 24.58 12.00 -8.03
N THR A 702 23.30 12.41 -8.09
CA THR A 702 22.79 13.42 -7.15
C THR A 702 22.58 12.87 -5.74
N TYR A 703 22.06 11.65 -5.64
CA TYR A 703 21.79 11.02 -4.35
C TYR A 703 23.06 10.73 -3.54
N THR A 704 24.10 10.23 -4.20
CA THR A 704 25.41 9.97 -3.57
C THR A 704 26.22 11.26 -3.28
N GLY A 705 25.74 12.43 -3.73
CA GLY A 705 26.51 13.69 -3.67
C GLY A 705 27.75 13.69 -4.57
N LEU A 706 27.83 12.76 -5.52
CA LEU A 706 28.88 12.70 -6.53
C LEU A 706 28.78 13.87 -7.51
N PHE A 707 27.53 14.24 -7.85
CA PHE A 707 27.26 15.25 -8.86
C PHE A 707 27.81 16.64 -8.48
N ASP A 708 27.82 16.99 -7.20
CA ASP A 708 28.39 18.25 -6.72
C ASP A 708 29.89 18.31 -7.01
N MET A 709 30.62 17.21 -6.77
CA MET A 709 32.05 17.12 -7.07
C MET A 709 32.33 17.18 -8.59
N ILE A 710 31.47 16.57 -9.41
CA ILE A 710 31.56 16.64 -10.87
C ILE A 710 31.36 18.08 -11.35
N ARG A 711 30.37 18.79 -10.82
CA ARG A 711 30.13 20.19 -11.16
C ARG A 711 31.32 21.09 -10.82
N ASP A 712 31.99 20.83 -9.70
CA ASP A 712 33.21 21.55 -9.30
C ASP A 712 34.33 21.34 -10.33
N VAL A 713 34.51 20.12 -10.82
CA VAL A 713 35.50 19.81 -11.89
C VAL A 713 35.18 20.60 -13.15
N PHE A 714 33.91 20.66 -13.58
CA PHE A 714 33.55 21.43 -14.78
C PHE A 714 33.74 22.94 -14.56
N ALA A 715 33.43 23.48 -13.39
CA ALA A 715 33.64 24.88 -13.07
C ALA A 715 35.14 25.28 -13.06
N MET A 716 36.03 24.30 -12.80
CA MET A 716 37.49 24.53 -12.80
C MET A 716 38.11 24.46 -14.18
N THR A 717 37.37 24.05 -15.22
CA THR A 717 37.89 24.00 -16.58
C THR A 717 38.27 25.39 -17.14
N PRO A 718 39.24 25.52 -18.04
CA PRO A 718 39.60 26.79 -18.63
C PRO A 718 38.43 27.48 -19.33
N ASP A 719 37.63 26.73 -20.09
CA ASP A 719 36.46 27.26 -20.79
C ASP A 719 35.39 27.83 -19.87
N ALA A 720 35.14 27.19 -18.73
CA ALA A 720 34.21 27.68 -17.73
C ALA A 720 34.71 28.96 -17.06
N LYS A 721 36.01 29.00 -16.75
CA LYS A 721 36.63 30.19 -16.13
C LYS A 721 36.60 31.40 -17.06
N VAL A 722 36.93 31.22 -18.36
CA VAL A 722 36.89 32.29 -19.34
C VAL A 722 35.49 32.86 -19.50
N ARG A 723 34.44 32.00 -19.39
CA ARG A 723 33.04 32.40 -19.48
C ARG A 723 32.43 32.88 -18.16
N GLY A 724 33.20 32.85 -17.07
CA GLY A 724 32.73 33.22 -15.73
C GLY A 724 31.65 32.25 -15.17
N TYR A 725 31.68 30.98 -15.57
CA TYR A 725 30.73 29.97 -15.16
C TYR A 725 31.13 29.39 -13.80
N SER A 726 30.26 29.56 -12.83
CA SER A 726 30.35 28.92 -11.49
C SER A 726 29.75 27.54 -11.48
N ASN A 727 29.94 26.80 -10.39
CA ASN A 727 29.32 25.49 -10.12
C ASN A 727 27.82 25.45 -10.39
N GLY A 728 27.09 26.53 -10.04
CA GLY A 728 25.64 26.64 -10.28
C GLY A 728 25.23 26.54 -11.74
N ARG A 729 26.10 26.96 -12.69
CA ARG A 729 25.84 26.84 -14.12
C ARG A 729 25.69 25.39 -14.58
N PHE A 730 26.40 24.47 -13.96
CA PHE A 730 26.39 23.05 -14.25
C PHE A 730 25.32 22.25 -13.48
N SER A 731 24.39 22.93 -12.78
CA SER A 731 23.26 22.33 -12.12
C SER A 731 22.02 22.35 -13.02
N PHE A 732 21.41 21.19 -13.26
CA PHE A 732 20.13 21.12 -13.98
C PHE A 732 18.93 21.56 -13.10
N ASN A 733 19.12 21.81 -11.80
CA ASN A 733 18.08 22.32 -10.88
C ASN A 733 18.02 23.85 -10.84
N VAL A 734 19.08 24.55 -11.23
CA VAL A 734 19.21 26.00 -11.11
C VAL A 734 19.05 26.67 -12.48
N LYS A 735 18.36 27.81 -12.52
CA LYS A 735 18.24 28.63 -13.74
C LYS A 735 19.63 29.09 -14.23
N GLY A 736 19.76 29.23 -15.54
CA GLY A 736 20.97 29.73 -16.20
C GLY A 736 21.70 28.68 -16.99
N GLY A 737 21.89 27.45 -16.52
CA GLY A 737 22.54 26.35 -17.24
C GLY A 737 21.64 25.26 -17.75
N ARG A 738 20.46 25.12 -17.19
CA ARG A 738 19.50 24.08 -17.53
C ARG A 738 18.70 24.42 -18.79
N CYS A 739 18.13 23.41 -19.41
CA CYS A 739 17.09 23.61 -20.44
C CYS A 739 15.83 24.18 -19.80
N GLU A 740 15.37 25.37 -20.23
CA GLU A 740 14.18 25.99 -19.64
C GLU A 740 12.87 25.38 -20.17
N ALA A 741 12.86 24.65 -21.30
CA ALA A 741 11.67 23.98 -21.82
C ALA A 741 11.24 22.81 -20.93
N CYS A 742 12.18 21.99 -20.44
CA CYS A 742 11.91 20.89 -19.51
C CYS A 742 12.36 21.19 -18.07
N HIS A 743 12.78 22.42 -17.77
CA HIS A 743 13.29 22.84 -16.47
C HIS A 743 14.41 21.95 -15.88
N GLY A 744 15.16 21.26 -16.76
CA GLY A 744 16.24 20.37 -16.38
C GLY A 744 15.86 18.91 -16.19
N ASP A 745 14.59 18.54 -16.38
CA ASP A 745 14.13 17.15 -16.27
C ASP A 745 14.65 16.25 -17.40
N GLY A 746 14.94 16.83 -18.57
CA GLY A 746 15.31 16.10 -19.79
C GLY A 746 14.09 15.46 -20.49
N MET A 747 12.98 15.33 -19.80
CA MET A 747 11.73 14.76 -20.26
C MET A 747 10.56 15.72 -20.01
N LEU A 748 9.48 15.58 -20.74
CA LEU A 748 8.21 16.25 -20.53
C LEU A 748 7.21 15.22 -20.02
N LYS A 749 6.56 15.53 -18.91
CA LYS A 749 5.47 14.74 -18.38
C LYS A 749 4.18 15.12 -19.08
N ILE A 750 3.53 14.16 -19.71
CA ILE A 750 2.20 14.31 -20.30
C ILE A 750 1.21 13.62 -19.33
N GLU A 751 0.40 14.43 -18.69
CA GLU A 751 -0.61 13.92 -17.75
C GLU A 751 -1.81 13.36 -18.53
N MET A 752 -2.10 12.09 -18.31
CA MET A 752 -3.20 11.36 -18.92
C MET A 752 -4.26 11.08 -17.87
N HIS A 753 -5.38 11.82 -17.89
CA HIS A 753 -6.42 11.78 -16.84
C HIS A 753 -6.94 10.37 -16.48
N PHE A 754 -6.90 9.41 -17.39
CA PHE A 754 -7.41 8.03 -17.17
C PHE A 754 -6.36 6.94 -17.39
N LEU A 755 -5.15 7.31 -17.82
CA LEU A 755 -4.04 6.40 -18.09
C LEU A 755 -2.81 6.82 -17.27
N PRO A 756 -1.82 5.95 -17.08
CA PRO A 756 -0.55 6.34 -16.50
C PRO A 756 0.10 7.50 -17.27
N ASP A 757 0.73 8.43 -16.55
CA ASP A 757 1.45 9.55 -17.13
C ASP A 757 2.57 9.06 -18.07
N ILE A 758 2.70 9.70 -19.21
CA ILE A 758 3.74 9.38 -20.20
C ILE A 758 4.87 10.41 -20.08
N TYR A 759 6.10 9.91 -20.09
CA TYR A 759 7.32 10.73 -20.12
C TYR A 759 7.97 10.65 -21.50
N VAL A 760 8.00 11.78 -22.21
CA VAL A 760 8.65 11.89 -23.53
C VAL A 760 9.93 12.73 -23.44
N PRO A 761 11.00 12.39 -24.18
CA PRO A 761 12.19 13.22 -24.23
C PRO A 761 11.87 14.65 -24.66
N CYS A 762 12.49 15.63 -23.99
CA CYS A 762 12.32 17.04 -24.35
C CYS A 762 12.84 17.31 -25.75
N GLU A 763 12.05 17.84 -26.66
CA GLU A 763 12.40 18.13 -28.03
C GLU A 763 13.54 19.16 -28.17
N VAL A 764 13.62 20.12 -27.23
CA VAL A 764 14.61 21.19 -27.22
C VAL A 764 16.00 20.68 -26.87
N CYS A 765 16.12 19.98 -25.72
CA CYS A 765 17.41 19.49 -25.25
C CYS A 765 17.68 18.02 -25.64
N LYS A 766 16.71 17.32 -26.23
CA LYS A 766 16.81 15.90 -26.65
C LYS A 766 17.32 15.01 -25.51
N GLY A 767 16.76 15.20 -24.30
CA GLY A 767 17.14 14.45 -23.09
C GLY A 767 18.36 14.98 -22.35
N LYS A 768 19.14 15.90 -22.93
CA LYS A 768 20.42 16.36 -22.37
C LYS A 768 20.35 17.23 -21.12
N ARG A 769 19.15 17.71 -20.71
CA ARG A 769 18.89 18.50 -19.49
C ARG A 769 19.43 19.93 -19.46
N TYR A 770 20.41 20.28 -20.27
CA TYR A 770 21.13 21.57 -20.30
C TYR A 770 20.86 22.39 -21.56
N ASN A 771 21.15 23.68 -21.48
CA ASN A 771 21.18 24.54 -22.62
C ASN A 771 22.47 24.32 -23.44
N ARG A 772 22.45 24.79 -24.69
CA ARG A 772 23.57 24.57 -25.66
C ARG A 772 24.90 25.13 -25.16
N GLU A 773 24.88 26.31 -24.54
CA GLU A 773 26.09 27.00 -24.06
C GLU A 773 26.78 26.23 -22.92
N THR A 774 26.04 25.62 -22.01
CA THR A 774 26.59 24.79 -20.93
C THR A 774 27.21 23.50 -21.49
N LEU A 775 26.61 22.93 -22.54
CA LEU A 775 27.09 21.70 -23.20
C LEU A 775 28.39 21.92 -24.02
N GLU A 776 28.73 23.18 -24.36
CA GLU A 776 29.98 23.52 -25.03
C GLU A 776 31.21 23.37 -24.12
N VAL A 777 31.01 23.52 -22.79
CA VAL A 777 32.10 23.31 -21.83
C VAL A 777 32.41 21.83 -21.70
N LYS A 778 33.66 21.46 -21.95
CA LYS A 778 34.08 20.06 -21.93
C LYS A 778 35.22 19.82 -20.94
N TYR A 779 35.16 18.66 -20.28
CA TYR A 779 36.28 18.09 -19.51
C TYR A 779 36.73 16.80 -20.21
N LYS A 780 38.01 16.67 -20.58
CA LYS A 780 38.54 15.55 -21.37
C LYS A 780 37.68 15.21 -22.62
N GLY A 781 37.17 16.25 -23.30
CA GLY A 781 36.37 16.10 -24.51
C GLY A 781 34.90 15.75 -24.32
N ARG A 782 34.43 15.56 -23.08
CA ARG A 782 33.02 15.20 -22.73
C ARG A 782 32.32 16.38 -22.06
N SER A 783 31.07 16.61 -22.42
CA SER A 783 30.18 17.57 -21.76
C SER A 783 29.64 17.00 -20.46
N ILE A 784 29.06 17.84 -19.62
CA ILE A 784 28.44 17.37 -18.37
C ILE A 784 27.25 16.40 -18.60
N SER A 785 26.53 16.55 -19.71
CA SER A 785 25.49 15.60 -20.11
C SER A 785 26.08 14.25 -20.49
N ASP A 786 27.17 14.24 -21.25
CA ASP A 786 27.85 12.99 -21.64
C ASP A 786 28.37 12.24 -20.40
N VAL A 787 28.79 12.96 -19.36
CA VAL A 787 29.21 12.36 -18.06
C VAL A 787 28.02 11.76 -17.32
N LEU A 788 26.86 12.39 -17.35
CA LEU A 788 25.66 11.82 -16.75
C LEU A 788 25.18 10.55 -17.49
N ASP A 789 25.46 10.46 -18.79
CA ASP A 789 25.12 9.29 -19.59
C ASP A 789 26.13 8.14 -19.45
N MET A 790 27.30 8.37 -18.85
CA MET A 790 28.29 7.33 -18.59
C MET A 790 27.76 6.34 -17.57
N THR A 791 28.10 5.06 -17.73
CA THR A 791 27.96 4.04 -16.70
C THR A 791 28.91 4.32 -15.53
N VAL A 792 28.63 3.74 -14.37
CA VAL A 792 29.51 3.86 -13.20
C VAL A 792 30.93 3.32 -13.54
N GLU A 793 31.02 2.23 -14.32
CA GLU A 793 32.28 1.63 -14.75
C GLU A 793 33.06 2.60 -15.65
N GLU A 794 32.47 3.16 -16.69
CA GLU A 794 33.11 4.15 -17.56
C GLU A 794 33.51 5.40 -16.81
N ALA A 795 32.67 5.90 -15.91
CA ALA A 795 32.95 7.06 -15.08
C ALA A 795 34.12 6.82 -14.10
N LEU A 796 34.26 5.60 -13.60
CA LEU A 796 35.36 5.21 -12.73
C LEU A 796 36.71 5.34 -13.41
N GLU A 797 36.80 4.89 -14.67
CA GLU A 797 38.01 5.06 -15.48
C GLU A 797 38.24 6.53 -15.89
N PHE A 798 37.16 7.23 -16.28
CA PHE A 798 37.22 8.64 -16.73
C PHE A 798 37.71 9.57 -15.61
N PHE A 799 37.24 9.38 -14.37
CA PHE A 799 37.61 10.17 -13.20
C PHE A 799 38.74 9.55 -12.37
N ARG A 800 39.43 8.53 -12.85
CA ARG A 800 40.53 7.85 -12.16
C ARG A 800 41.53 8.79 -11.49
N PRO A 801 41.90 9.96 -12.10
CA PRO A 801 42.83 10.91 -11.47
C PRO A 801 42.28 11.69 -10.31
N ILE A 802 40.98 11.68 -10.05
CA ILE A 802 40.33 12.49 -9.01
C ILE A 802 39.85 11.60 -7.88
N GLU A 803 40.70 11.43 -6.86
CA GLU A 803 40.52 10.45 -5.79
C GLU A 803 39.18 10.55 -5.06
N LYS A 804 38.69 11.80 -4.82
CA LYS A 804 37.39 11.99 -4.15
C LYS A 804 36.20 11.44 -4.95
N ILE A 805 36.21 11.64 -6.27
CA ILE A 805 35.18 11.13 -7.19
C ILE A 805 35.33 9.62 -7.34
N LYS A 806 36.59 9.15 -7.58
CA LYS A 806 36.92 7.74 -7.73
C LYS A 806 36.44 6.91 -6.54
N ARG A 807 36.67 7.37 -5.31
CA ARG A 807 36.21 6.65 -4.10
C ARG A 807 34.70 6.42 -4.08
N LYS A 808 33.87 7.42 -4.44
CA LYS A 808 32.41 7.29 -4.50
C LYS A 808 31.96 6.38 -5.63
N LEU A 809 32.60 6.48 -6.79
CA LEU A 809 32.33 5.60 -7.92
C LEU A 809 32.72 4.15 -7.59
N GLN A 810 33.82 3.94 -6.90
CA GLN A 810 34.25 2.61 -6.45
C GLN A 810 33.24 1.97 -5.52
N THR A 811 32.64 2.71 -4.57
CA THR A 811 31.59 2.12 -3.72
C THR A 811 30.34 1.72 -4.52
N LEU A 812 29.95 2.48 -5.55
CA LEU A 812 28.86 2.10 -6.45
C LEU A 812 29.21 0.85 -7.27
N TYR A 813 30.45 0.74 -7.73
CA TYR A 813 30.92 -0.42 -8.46
C TYR A 813 30.97 -1.68 -7.56
N ASP A 814 31.48 -1.54 -6.35
CA ASP A 814 31.61 -2.64 -5.36
C ASP A 814 30.27 -3.26 -5.00
N VAL A 815 29.20 -2.45 -4.91
CA VAL A 815 27.83 -2.97 -4.69
C VAL A 815 27.18 -3.60 -5.94
N GLY A 816 27.95 -3.77 -7.02
CA GLY A 816 27.47 -4.40 -8.26
C GLY A 816 26.65 -3.48 -9.17
N LEU A 817 26.77 -2.16 -9.05
CA LEU A 817 26.07 -1.17 -9.87
C LEU A 817 26.95 -0.57 -10.98
N GLY A 818 27.98 -1.30 -11.45
CA GLY A 818 28.87 -0.83 -12.52
C GLY A 818 28.15 -0.46 -13.82
N TYR A 819 27.05 -1.12 -14.13
CA TYR A 819 26.28 -0.98 -15.36
C TYR A 819 25.27 0.17 -15.39
N ILE A 820 24.86 0.73 -14.24
CA ILE A 820 23.88 1.83 -14.21
C ILE A 820 24.51 3.13 -14.67
N ARG A 821 23.73 4.01 -15.29
CA ARG A 821 24.20 5.34 -15.70
C ARG A 821 24.10 6.32 -14.55
N LEU A 822 25.06 7.24 -14.44
CA LEU A 822 25.12 8.25 -13.38
C LEU A 822 23.86 9.14 -13.35
N GLY A 823 23.34 9.52 -14.50
CA GLY A 823 22.16 10.35 -14.66
C GLY A 823 20.84 9.59 -14.83
N GLN A 824 20.82 8.26 -14.64
CA GLN A 824 19.61 7.44 -14.77
C GLN A 824 18.53 7.92 -13.78
N PRO A 825 17.31 8.28 -14.24
CA PRO A 825 16.25 8.73 -13.37
C PRO A 825 15.90 7.69 -12.31
N SER A 826 15.63 8.15 -11.09
CA SER A 826 15.23 7.28 -9.97
C SER A 826 13.99 6.43 -10.25
N THR A 827 13.10 6.92 -11.11
CA THR A 827 11.88 6.22 -11.53
C THR A 827 12.14 5.01 -12.45
N GLN A 828 13.33 4.92 -13.03
CA GLN A 828 13.75 3.80 -13.90
C GLN A 828 14.57 2.74 -13.15
N LEU A 829 15.02 3.05 -11.93
CA LEU A 829 15.73 2.08 -11.09
C LEU A 829 14.77 1.05 -10.51
N SER A 830 15.21 -0.21 -10.47
CA SER A 830 14.52 -1.25 -9.69
C SER A 830 14.64 -0.98 -8.19
N GLY A 831 13.77 -1.59 -7.38
CA GLY A 831 13.84 -1.46 -5.91
C GLY A 831 15.19 -1.88 -5.36
N GLY A 832 15.75 -3.00 -5.84
CA GLY A 832 17.07 -3.50 -5.44
C GLY A 832 18.22 -2.58 -5.88
N GLU A 833 18.14 -1.95 -7.08
CA GLU A 833 19.14 -0.95 -7.51
C GLU A 833 19.09 0.30 -6.64
N ALA A 834 17.90 0.82 -6.34
CA ALA A 834 17.72 1.96 -5.44
C ALA A 834 18.29 1.68 -4.04
N GLN A 835 18.06 0.50 -3.49
CA GLN A 835 18.58 0.05 -2.21
C GLN A 835 20.12 -0.02 -2.23
N ARG A 836 20.71 -0.56 -3.29
CA ARG A 836 22.18 -0.63 -3.43
C ARG A 836 22.81 0.76 -3.60
N VAL A 837 22.13 1.72 -4.26
CA VAL A 837 22.60 3.12 -4.31
C VAL A 837 22.61 3.74 -2.91
N LYS A 838 21.58 3.48 -2.08
CA LYS A 838 21.55 3.92 -0.68
C LYS A 838 22.69 3.31 0.10
N LEU A 839 22.89 2.00 -0.01
CA LEU A 839 24.01 1.29 0.65
C LEU A 839 25.37 1.87 0.24
N ALA A 840 25.61 2.07 -1.05
CA ALA A 840 26.86 2.68 -1.55
C ALA A 840 27.10 4.08 -0.97
N THR A 841 26.04 4.86 -0.79
CA THR A 841 26.12 6.20 -0.21
C THR A 841 26.62 6.14 1.23
N GLU A 842 26.07 5.24 2.04
CA GLU A 842 26.47 5.09 3.44
C GLU A 842 27.89 4.50 3.58
N LEU A 843 28.26 3.53 2.74
CA LEU A 843 29.60 2.97 2.67
C LEU A 843 30.68 4.02 2.32
N SER A 844 30.31 5.08 1.57
CA SER A 844 31.21 6.17 1.24
C SER A 844 31.54 7.08 2.42
N ARG A 845 30.76 7.00 3.52
CA ARG A 845 30.92 7.76 4.75
C ARG A 845 31.87 7.06 5.72
N ARG A 846 32.36 7.78 6.72
CA ARG A 846 33.17 7.20 7.78
C ARG A 846 32.29 6.44 8.76
N ASP A 847 32.56 5.17 8.96
CA ASP A 847 31.90 4.35 9.97
C ASP A 847 32.44 4.66 11.38
N THR A 848 31.54 4.69 12.36
CA THR A 848 31.87 4.93 13.78
C THR A 848 31.97 3.63 14.59
N GLY A 849 31.55 2.50 14.02
CA GLY A 849 31.45 1.22 14.71
C GLY A 849 30.31 1.12 15.74
N LYS A 850 29.41 2.14 15.78
CA LYS A 850 28.23 2.19 16.66
C LYS A 850 26.94 2.45 15.88
N THR A 851 26.97 2.21 14.57
CA THR A 851 25.83 2.43 13.69
C THR A 851 24.98 1.15 13.60
N LEU A 852 23.65 1.32 13.67
CA LEU A 852 22.71 0.25 13.34
C LEU A 852 22.26 0.42 11.90
N TYR A 853 22.56 -0.58 11.06
CA TYR A 853 22.03 -0.69 9.69
C TYR A 853 20.83 -1.62 9.69
N VAL A 854 19.73 -1.16 9.16
CA VAL A 854 18.51 -1.96 8.95
C VAL A 854 18.30 -2.11 7.45
N LEU A 855 18.23 -3.36 6.98
CA LEU A 855 18.00 -3.69 5.58
C LEU A 855 16.76 -4.59 5.45
N ASP A 856 15.90 -4.28 4.49
CA ASP A 856 14.70 -5.06 4.21
C ASP A 856 14.85 -5.78 2.87
N GLU A 857 14.97 -7.12 2.90
CA GLU A 857 15.12 -8.02 1.77
C GLU A 857 16.16 -7.55 0.73
N PRO A 858 17.42 -7.31 1.12
CA PRO A 858 18.40 -6.71 0.23
C PRO A 858 18.87 -7.61 -0.93
N THR A 859 18.52 -8.90 -0.93
CA THR A 859 18.84 -9.85 -2.01
C THR A 859 17.81 -9.88 -3.13
N THR A 860 16.73 -9.09 -3.00
CA THR A 860 15.68 -8.97 -4.01
C THR A 860 16.25 -8.64 -5.40
N GLY A 861 15.92 -9.45 -6.40
CA GLY A 861 16.38 -9.28 -7.79
C GLY A 861 17.87 -9.53 -8.02
N LEU A 862 18.55 -10.20 -7.10
CA LEU A 862 19.96 -10.52 -7.20
C LEU A 862 20.22 -11.98 -7.62
N HIS A 863 21.06 -12.14 -8.61
CA HIS A 863 21.68 -13.43 -8.89
C HIS A 863 22.59 -13.86 -7.74
N VAL A 864 22.78 -15.15 -7.49
CA VAL A 864 23.59 -15.68 -6.39
C VAL A 864 25.02 -15.09 -6.36
N ALA A 865 25.63 -14.82 -7.53
CA ALA A 865 26.94 -14.17 -7.61
C ALA A 865 26.93 -12.72 -7.10
N ASP A 866 25.81 -12.00 -7.27
CA ASP A 866 25.64 -10.64 -6.76
C ASP A 866 25.31 -10.66 -5.25
N VAL A 867 24.60 -11.69 -4.79
CA VAL A 867 24.36 -11.95 -3.34
C VAL A 867 25.68 -12.12 -2.60
N GLN A 868 26.64 -12.84 -3.17
CA GLN A 868 27.97 -13.00 -2.56
C GLN A 868 28.67 -11.64 -2.38
N ARG A 869 28.65 -10.77 -3.40
CA ARG A 869 29.22 -9.41 -3.28
C ARG A 869 28.53 -8.58 -2.20
N LEU A 870 27.23 -8.67 -2.11
CA LEU A 870 26.47 -7.98 -1.06
C LEU A 870 26.86 -8.50 0.32
N LEU A 871 26.97 -9.83 0.49
CA LEU A 871 27.40 -10.45 1.75
C LEU A 871 28.78 -9.98 2.18
N ASP A 872 29.74 -9.90 1.25
CA ASP A 872 31.10 -9.40 1.54
C ASP A 872 31.07 -7.97 2.11
N ILE A 873 30.12 -7.14 1.64
CA ILE A 873 29.90 -5.78 2.12
C ILE A 873 29.28 -5.77 3.53
N LEU A 874 28.20 -6.55 3.74
CA LEU A 874 27.54 -6.63 5.04
C LEU A 874 28.49 -7.18 6.12
N GLN A 875 29.31 -8.17 5.76
CA GLN A 875 30.34 -8.70 6.63
C GLN A 875 31.38 -7.63 7.00
N ARG A 876 31.86 -6.83 6.03
CA ARG A 876 32.81 -5.72 6.32
C ARG A 876 32.21 -4.66 7.25
N LEU A 877 30.91 -4.35 7.15
CA LEU A 877 30.24 -3.44 8.09
C LEU A 877 30.23 -4.01 9.52
N ALA A 878 29.91 -5.28 9.65
CA ALA A 878 29.91 -5.96 10.95
C ALA A 878 31.35 -6.10 11.53
N ASP A 879 32.36 -6.37 10.68
CA ASP A 879 33.77 -6.36 11.05
C ASP A 879 34.24 -4.99 11.58
N GLY A 880 33.66 -3.90 11.06
CA GLY A 880 33.88 -2.53 11.54
C GLY A 880 33.26 -2.23 12.90
N GLY A 881 32.53 -3.20 13.52
CA GLY A 881 31.86 -3.07 14.81
C GLY A 881 30.42 -2.54 14.72
N SER A 882 29.92 -2.23 13.51
CA SER A 882 28.56 -1.80 13.29
C SER A 882 27.57 -2.97 13.42
N THR A 883 26.35 -2.66 13.86
CA THR A 883 25.27 -3.67 13.93
C THR A 883 24.54 -3.71 12.60
N VAL A 884 24.38 -4.89 12.04
CA VAL A 884 23.65 -5.10 10.78
C VAL A 884 22.45 -6.00 11.04
N VAL A 885 21.24 -5.47 10.87
CA VAL A 885 19.98 -6.22 11.02
C VAL A 885 19.32 -6.31 9.65
N VAL A 886 19.08 -7.53 9.19
CA VAL A 886 18.55 -7.81 7.86
C VAL A 886 17.30 -8.66 7.97
N ILE A 887 16.19 -8.22 7.36
CA ILE A 887 15.03 -9.09 7.12
C ILE A 887 15.33 -9.88 5.86
N GLU A 888 15.35 -11.22 5.95
CA GLU A 888 15.73 -12.05 4.81
C GLU A 888 15.01 -13.40 4.74
N HIS A 889 14.91 -13.90 3.50
CA HIS A 889 14.41 -15.23 3.16
C HIS A 889 15.45 -16.09 2.44
N ASN A 890 16.49 -15.48 1.88
CA ASN A 890 17.54 -16.16 1.15
C ASN A 890 18.43 -16.96 2.12
N LEU A 891 18.42 -18.29 1.97
CA LEU A 891 19.14 -19.20 2.86
C LEU A 891 20.66 -19.04 2.80
N ASP A 892 21.22 -18.59 1.67
CA ASP A 892 22.63 -18.31 1.54
C ASP A 892 23.08 -17.12 2.39
N VAL A 893 22.20 -16.12 2.57
CA VAL A 893 22.43 -14.99 3.47
C VAL A 893 22.24 -15.44 4.92
N ILE A 894 21.16 -16.15 5.20
CA ILE A 894 20.79 -16.60 6.56
C ILE A 894 21.88 -17.49 7.14
N LYS A 895 22.45 -18.42 6.35
CA LYS A 895 23.56 -19.30 6.82
C LYS A 895 24.82 -18.52 7.18
N CYS A 896 25.03 -17.32 6.59
CA CYS A 896 26.19 -16.47 6.84
C CYS A 896 26.01 -15.48 8.00
N ALA A 897 24.84 -15.38 8.61
CA ALA A 897 24.55 -14.52 9.74
C ALA A 897 25.24 -14.99 11.03
N ASP A 898 25.61 -14.09 11.91
CA ASP A 898 26.12 -14.42 13.24
C ASP A 898 24.99 -14.82 14.19
N TYR A 899 23.80 -14.23 14.02
CA TYR A 899 22.63 -14.46 14.86
C TYR A 899 21.35 -14.46 14.02
N ILE A 900 20.39 -15.27 14.38
CA ILE A 900 19.07 -15.35 13.77
C ILE A 900 17.99 -15.10 14.81
N ILE A 901 16.95 -14.36 14.41
CA ILE A 901 15.69 -14.21 15.15
C ILE A 901 14.59 -14.71 14.20
N ASP A 902 14.05 -15.90 14.49
CA ASP A 902 13.04 -16.54 13.64
C ASP A 902 11.64 -16.28 14.19
N MET A 903 10.81 -15.66 13.36
CA MET A 903 9.45 -15.22 13.69
C MET A 903 8.40 -16.20 13.14
N GLY A 904 7.36 -16.46 13.92
CA GLY A 904 6.30 -17.36 13.45
C GLY A 904 5.27 -17.74 14.52
N PRO A 905 4.74 -18.99 14.50
CA PRO A 905 4.99 -20.07 13.54
C PRO A 905 4.38 -19.86 12.16
N GLU A 906 3.24 -19.15 12.07
CA GLU A 906 2.48 -18.90 10.86
C GLU A 906 2.42 -17.41 10.51
N GLY A 907 1.71 -17.06 9.44
CA GLY A 907 1.40 -15.68 9.09
C GLY A 907 0.20 -15.12 9.85
N GLY A 908 0.04 -13.79 9.87
CA GLY A 908 -1.11 -13.09 10.45
C GLY A 908 -1.32 -13.37 11.93
N ALA A 909 -2.56 -13.70 12.33
CA ALA A 909 -2.91 -13.98 13.72
C ALA A 909 -2.21 -15.22 14.30
N GLY A 910 -1.81 -16.17 13.45
CA GLY A 910 -1.02 -17.34 13.84
C GLY A 910 0.45 -17.04 14.09
N GLY A 911 0.94 -15.87 13.71
CA GLY A 911 2.32 -15.41 13.87
C GLY A 911 2.53 -14.53 15.10
N GLY A 912 3.52 -13.65 15.00
CA GLY A 912 3.78 -12.58 15.96
C GLY A 912 4.55 -12.99 17.21
N THR A 913 5.20 -14.16 17.19
CA THR A 913 6.07 -14.65 18.28
C THR A 913 7.46 -14.99 17.76
N VAL A 914 8.48 -15.00 18.63
CA VAL A 914 9.81 -15.52 18.32
C VAL A 914 9.80 -17.01 18.60
N ILE A 915 10.06 -17.82 17.58
CA ILE A 915 10.09 -19.30 17.68
C ILE A 915 11.48 -19.79 18.04
N ALA A 916 12.49 -19.21 17.40
CA ALA A 916 13.88 -19.59 17.61
C ALA A 916 14.77 -18.37 17.59
N LYS A 917 15.83 -18.36 18.38
CA LYS A 917 16.89 -17.35 18.36
C LYS A 917 18.22 -18.00 18.66
N GLY A 918 19.29 -17.51 18.06
CA GLY A 918 20.65 -18.04 18.26
C GLY A 918 21.43 -18.05 16.95
N THR A 919 22.52 -18.79 16.95
CA THR A 919 23.32 -19.03 15.73
C THR A 919 22.53 -19.85 14.70
N PRO A 920 22.85 -19.78 13.41
CA PRO A 920 22.24 -20.64 12.39
C PRO A 920 22.22 -22.12 12.75
N GLU A 921 23.28 -22.61 13.38
CA GLU A 921 23.42 -24.02 13.83
C GLU A 921 22.48 -24.34 14.99
N GLU A 922 22.15 -23.38 15.84
CA GLU A 922 21.21 -23.55 16.95
C GLU A 922 19.78 -23.54 16.43
N VAL A 923 19.42 -22.58 15.55
CA VAL A 923 18.10 -22.46 14.94
C VAL A 923 17.76 -23.68 14.07
N ALA A 924 18.75 -24.24 13.35
CA ALA A 924 18.60 -25.48 12.57
C ALA A 924 18.18 -26.72 13.38
N LYS A 925 18.34 -26.70 14.71
CA LYS A 925 17.93 -27.79 15.61
C LYS A 925 16.50 -27.65 16.12
N VAL A 926 15.88 -26.47 15.94
CA VAL A 926 14.54 -26.20 16.44
C VAL A 926 13.52 -26.73 15.43
N LYS A 927 12.76 -27.74 15.80
CA LYS A 927 11.78 -28.41 14.92
C LYS A 927 10.61 -27.53 14.50
N GLU A 928 10.21 -26.61 15.34
CA GLU A 928 9.10 -25.68 15.09
C GLU A 928 9.49 -24.55 14.11
N SER A 929 10.78 -24.33 13.89
CA SER A 929 11.31 -23.33 12.97
C SER A 929 11.31 -23.87 11.53
N TYR A 930 10.46 -23.34 10.67
CA TYR A 930 10.51 -23.65 9.24
C TYR A 930 11.85 -23.22 8.63
N THR A 931 12.33 -22.03 8.97
CA THR A 931 13.66 -21.56 8.54
C THR A 931 14.75 -22.56 8.95
N GLY A 932 14.70 -23.05 10.19
CA GLY A 932 15.64 -24.07 10.70
C GLY A 932 15.59 -25.38 9.92
N GLN A 933 14.39 -25.85 9.56
CA GLN A 933 14.21 -27.08 8.78
C GLN A 933 14.86 -27.00 7.39
N TYR A 934 14.69 -25.88 6.67
CA TYR A 934 15.30 -25.66 5.36
C TYR A 934 16.80 -25.35 5.44
N LEU A 935 17.24 -24.72 6.54
CA LEU A 935 18.65 -24.37 6.76
C LEU A 935 19.51 -25.56 7.09
N ALA A 936 19.00 -26.56 7.85
CA ALA A 936 19.76 -27.72 8.32
C ALA A 936 20.46 -28.52 7.19
N PRO A 937 19.79 -28.87 6.07
CA PRO A 937 20.45 -29.60 4.98
C PRO A 937 21.57 -28.79 4.31
N ILE A 938 21.38 -27.45 4.20
CA ILE A 938 22.37 -26.57 3.57
C ILE A 938 23.62 -26.46 4.43
N LEU A 939 23.46 -26.26 5.74
CA LEU A 939 24.58 -26.22 6.67
C LEU A 939 25.36 -27.54 6.65
N HIS A 940 24.67 -28.68 6.61
CA HIS A 940 25.32 -30.00 6.53
C HIS A 940 26.11 -30.17 5.21
N ARG A 941 25.47 -29.87 4.07
CA ARG A 941 26.06 -29.92 2.74
C ARG A 941 27.33 -29.05 2.64
N ASP A 942 27.26 -27.82 3.14
CA ASP A 942 28.35 -26.87 3.03
C ASP A 942 29.49 -27.18 4.02
N ALA A 943 29.18 -27.72 5.21
CA ALA A 943 30.18 -28.22 6.14
C ALA A 943 30.94 -29.44 5.57
N GLU A 944 30.27 -30.32 4.84
CA GLU A 944 30.94 -31.46 4.13
C GLU A 944 31.84 -30.94 2.99
N ARG A 945 31.38 -29.93 2.23
CA ARG A 945 32.18 -29.33 1.16
C ARG A 945 33.47 -28.66 1.72
N ALA A 946 33.34 -27.97 2.87
CA ALA A 946 34.48 -27.33 3.52
C ALA A 946 35.54 -28.35 4.00
N LYS A 947 35.11 -29.57 4.37
CA LYS A 947 36.04 -30.65 4.78
C LYS A 947 36.78 -31.32 3.60
N ARG A 948 36.24 -31.17 2.37
CA ARG A 948 36.83 -31.77 1.15
C ARG A 948 37.82 -30.85 0.44
N LYS A 949 37.85 -29.57 0.79
CA LYS A 949 38.84 -28.58 0.40
C LYS A 949 40.01 -28.56 1.40
#